data_e6bb7dc63808be7f81682c34ca5c438c
#
_entry.id   e6bb7dc63808be7f81682c34ca5c438c
#
_cell.length_a   1.000
_cell.length_b   1.000
_cell.length_c   1.000
_cell.angle_alpha   90.00
_cell.angle_beta   90.00
_cell.angle_gamma   90.00
#
_symmetry.space_group_name_H-M   'P 1'
#
loop_
_entity.id
_entity.type
_entity.pdbx_description
1 polymer ?
#
loop_
_entity_poly.entity_id
_entity_poly.type
_entity_poly.pdbx_seq_one_letter_code
_entity_poly.pdbx_strand_id
1 'polypeptide(L)'
;MSQLPIHAVMPQLLRAVSQHSHVILKAAPGAGKSTYFPLQLLLSNEFSGKIVMLEPRRLAARNIARYLAQQLGEKVGERVGYRVRGESKVSHATKLEIVTEGIMTRMIQSDPELNGVDVLIFDEFHERSLHADIALALALEVQEALRDDLKLVVMSATLEQHALQSLMPQASFIESQGRSYVVEQRYQPLKTNDFLPNVMAKTIEHLLATESGSLLAFLPGVAAIQQVAERLEHLSEQVVVCPLYGQLSFAEQQKAIEPAKAGERKVVLATNIAETSLTIEGIRLVVDSGLERVAKFDLKTGITKLEQVRIAQSSAIQRAGRAGRVEEGICVRLYSESQYQQMASVPLPEIMQADLAPLMMELAQWGVSEPEQVKLLDIPSSAAVRQAKQLLQQLGLISGHQLTSEGQLAQRLGVEPRIAAMLIGAQQRDETLFASALAVAVMLEEPERNISNVCHSLHRWQQSKHSKTALLTQRANALANKLNGTFSLKRVTESACAISASLAFPDRIAQKRGQQFGRYLMANGHGAELREDDPLGGEEYLVVLDLMRGQKNASQIQLAIPLDLSALQQSNPSCLVSHEHIDWDESKGRLLAEKQRRIGELVVNRETLAQPGKEKMTQALLSYVRRKGLAVLDWGDKSQSLLERIRCAIEWLPEQAWPAMDDASLLSELEQWLEPYMAHVATVKDLAKINLCEALNARLGWPLNQQLDEWLPKHYTLPTGTQQMIRYQQGANPVLSVRMQEMFGEQSSPTVAQGRVKLTLELLSPARRPLQVTQDLAGFWAGAYKEVQKEMKGRYPKHVWPDDPATHQATNKTKRQLHS
;
A
#
# COMPACT_ATOMS: atom_id res chain seq x y z
N MET A 1 28.26 0.74 44.04
CA MET A 1 27.22 0.64 42.95
C MET A 1 26.97 2.04 42.47
N SER A 2 27.22 2.34 41.18
CA SER A 2 26.84 3.62 40.57
C SER A 2 25.30 3.71 40.59
N GLN A 3 24.77 4.77 41.18
CA GLN A 3 23.33 4.99 41.19
C GLN A 3 22.83 5.14 39.74
N LEU A 4 21.81 4.33 39.38
CA LEU A 4 21.18 4.44 38.07
C LEU A 4 20.60 5.87 37.86
N PRO A 5 20.67 6.45 36.69
CA PRO A 5 20.17 7.81 36.44
C PRO A 5 18.72 8.07 36.88
N ILE A 6 17.86 7.06 36.78
CA ILE A 6 16.44 7.16 37.16
C ILE A 6 16.23 7.40 38.68
N HIS A 7 17.23 7.10 39.53
CA HIS A 7 17.13 7.34 40.96
C HIS A 7 16.86 8.82 41.29
N ALA A 8 17.44 9.73 40.51
CA ALA A 8 17.28 11.17 40.76
C ALA A 8 15.82 11.66 40.61
N VAL A 9 15.07 11.02 39.69
CA VAL A 9 13.68 11.39 39.37
C VAL A 9 12.65 10.46 40.03
N MET A 10 13.08 9.39 40.70
CA MET A 10 12.19 8.36 41.22
C MET A 10 11.13 8.91 42.22
N PRO A 11 11.45 9.77 43.20
CA PRO A 11 10.42 10.32 44.09
C PRO A 11 9.38 11.17 43.35
N GLN A 12 9.79 11.89 42.33
CA GLN A 12 8.88 12.66 41.46
C GLN A 12 8.00 11.71 40.63
N LEU A 13 8.59 10.65 40.04
CA LEU A 13 7.91 9.69 39.20
C LEU A 13 6.82 8.92 39.97
N LEU A 14 7.12 8.40 41.16
CA LEU A 14 6.16 7.72 42.01
C LEU A 14 4.98 8.64 42.36
N ARG A 15 5.27 9.89 42.81
CA ARG A 15 4.22 10.87 43.05
C ARG A 15 3.40 11.21 41.83
N ALA A 16 4.02 11.29 40.64
CA ALA A 16 3.29 11.57 39.43
C ALA A 16 2.31 10.43 39.08
N VAL A 17 2.73 9.17 39.21
CA VAL A 17 1.85 8.00 38.93
C VAL A 17 0.67 7.95 39.91
N SER A 18 0.85 8.28 41.19
CA SER A 18 -0.28 8.34 42.13
C SER A 18 -1.23 9.50 41.86
N GLN A 19 -0.71 10.67 41.48
CA GLN A 19 -1.49 11.91 41.36
C GLN A 19 -2.13 12.15 40.01
N HIS A 20 -1.52 11.61 38.90
CA HIS A 20 -1.97 11.83 37.53
C HIS A 20 -2.49 10.52 36.93
N SER A 21 -3.44 10.63 36.04
CA SER A 21 -3.93 9.49 35.25
C SER A 21 -2.93 9.06 34.15
N HIS A 22 -2.17 10.03 33.63
CA HIS A 22 -1.18 9.80 32.57
C HIS A 22 0.21 10.30 32.99
N VAL A 23 1.22 9.48 32.77
CA VAL A 23 2.62 9.83 32.99
C VAL A 23 3.44 9.46 31.75
N ILE A 24 4.26 10.36 31.27
CA ILE A 24 5.23 10.15 30.19
C ILE A 24 6.63 10.24 30.77
N LEU A 25 7.36 9.13 30.72
CA LEU A 25 8.75 9.04 31.18
C LEU A 25 9.69 8.98 29.98
N LYS A 26 10.52 10.02 29.82
CA LYS A 26 11.65 10.00 28.91
C LYS A 26 12.91 9.62 29.68
N ALA A 27 13.54 8.52 29.29
CA ALA A 27 14.78 8.06 29.91
C ALA A 27 15.66 7.33 28.93
N ALA A 28 16.97 7.63 28.94
CA ALA A 28 17.92 6.97 28.06
C ALA A 28 17.95 5.44 28.29
N PRO A 29 18.34 4.63 27.28
CA PRO A 29 18.56 3.19 27.46
C PRO A 29 19.59 2.94 28.57
N GLY A 30 19.27 2.00 29.48
CA GLY A 30 20.14 1.69 30.65
C GLY A 30 19.95 2.62 31.85
N ALA A 31 19.05 3.60 31.80
CA ALA A 31 18.77 4.45 32.97
C ALA A 31 18.05 3.72 34.11
N GLY A 32 17.52 2.51 33.88
CA GLY A 32 16.77 1.73 34.86
C GLY A 32 15.26 1.84 34.72
N LYS A 33 14.74 2.40 33.59
CA LYS A 33 13.30 2.59 33.35
C LYS A 33 12.52 1.28 33.36
N SER A 34 13.03 0.23 32.71
CA SER A 34 12.38 -1.08 32.57
C SER A 34 12.56 -2.01 33.77
N THR A 35 13.47 -1.69 34.70
CA THR A 35 13.81 -2.54 35.85
C THR A 35 13.57 -1.85 37.18
N TYR A 36 14.28 -0.76 37.46
CA TYR A 36 14.22 -0.09 38.75
C TYR A 36 12.88 0.58 39.03
N PHE A 37 12.31 1.28 38.05
CA PHE A 37 11.02 1.97 38.20
C PHE A 37 9.86 0.99 38.50
N PRO A 38 9.60 -0.07 37.70
CA PRO A 38 8.51 -1.00 38.00
C PRO A 38 8.70 -1.72 39.35
N LEU A 39 9.96 -1.97 39.73
CA LEU A 39 10.26 -2.55 41.03
C LEU A 39 9.93 -1.59 42.17
N GLN A 40 10.31 -0.33 42.08
CA GLN A 40 10.00 0.69 43.09
C GLN A 40 8.50 0.95 43.19
N LEU A 41 7.79 0.94 42.06
CA LEU A 41 6.34 1.08 42.01
C LEU A 41 5.65 -0.13 42.71
N LEU A 42 6.15 -1.35 42.51
CA LEU A 42 5.66 -2.54 43.23
C LEU A 42 5.94 -2.44 44.74
N LEU A 43 7.10 -1.95 45.14
CA LEU A 43 7.53 -1.85 46.54
C LEU A 43 6.86 -0.65 47.28
N SER A 44 6.37 0.33 46.58
CA SER A 44 5.66 1.45 47.20
C SER A 44 4.34 1.02 47.90
N ASN A 45 3.76 -0.11 47.47
CA ASN A 45 2.47 -0.61 47.95
C ASN A 45 1.31 0.42 47.82
N GLU A 46 1.45 1.41 46.93
CA GLU A 46 0.41 2.42 46.69
C GLU A 46 -0.79 1.83 45.94
N PHE A 47 -0.57 0.80 45.17
CA PHE A 47 -1.57 0.17 44.33
C PHE A 47 -1.94 -1.23 44.87
N SER A 48 -3.23 -1.46 45.07
CA SER A 48 -3.73 -2.76 45.55
C SER A 48 -3.84 -3.80 44.45
N GLY A 49 -4.13 -3.36 43.23
CA GLY A 49 -4.23 -4.17 42.03
C GLY A 49 -2.89 -4.50 41.39
N LYS A 50 -2.94 -5.03 40.18
CA LYS A 50 -1.76 -5.40 39.41
C LYS A 50 -1.17 -4.22 38.66
N ILE A 51 0.14 -4.28 38.50
CA ILE A 51 0.92 -3.46 37.57
C ILE A 51 1.20 -4.36 36.35
N VAL A 52 0.73 -3.99 35.19
CA VAL A 52 1.00 -4.71 33.94
C VAL A 52 1.92 -3.88 33.07
N MET A 53 3.07 -4.46 32.70
CA MET A 53 4.08 -3.78 31.86
C MET A 53 4.18 -4.46 30.51
N LEU A 54 3.93 -3.71 29.44
CA LEU A 54 4.17 -4.13 28.07
C LEU A 54 5.66 -4.00 27.73
N GLU A 55 6.26 -5.10 27.25
CA GLU A 55 7.63 -5.16 26.72
C GLU A 55 7.56 -5.79 25.33
N PRO A 56 8.01 -5.12 24.25
CA PRO A 56 7.82 -5.60 22.86
C PRO A 56 8.51 -6.94 22.57
N ARG A 57 9.59 -7.28 23.30
CA ARG A 57 10.44 -8.43 22.98
C ARG A 57 10.34 -9.55 24.02
N ARG A 58 9.99 -10.75 23.57
CA ARG A 58 9.85 -11.94 24.45
C ARG A 58 11.07 -12.22 25.33
N LEU A 59 12.29 -12.08 24.76
CA LEU A 59 13.53 -12.31 25.48
C LEU A 59 13.71 -11.28 26.58
N ALA A 60 13.47 -10.01 26.28
CA ALA A 60 13.56 -8.93 27.25
C ALA A 60 12.53 -9.10 28.36
N ALA A 61 11.26 -9.40 28.03
CA ALA A 61 10.21 -9.64 29.03
C ALA A 61 10.59 -10.75 30.04
N ARG A 62 11.14 -11.87 29.53
CA ARG A 62 11.61 -12.97 30.40
C ARG A 62 12.79 -12.55 31.29
N ASN A 63 13.76 -11.85 30.73
CA ASN A 63 14.98 -11.45 31.44
C ASN A 63 14.66 -10.38 32.49
N ILE A 64 13.82 -9.42 32.17
CA ILE A 64 13.35 -8.40 33.12
C ILE A 64 12.60 -9.09 34.28
N ALA A 65 11.65 -9.99 33.98
CA ALA A 65 10.93 -10.70 35.04
C ALA A 65 11.86 -11.51 35.95
N ARG A 66 12.84 -12.22 35.38
CA ARG A 66 13.84 -12.97 36.16
C ARG A 66 14.68 -12.06 37.02
N TYR A 67 15.18 -10.99 36.44
CA TYR A 67 15.99 -10.00 37.16
C TYR A 67 15.24 -9.38 38.33
N LEU A 68 13.99 -8.96 38.12
CA LEU A 68 13.16 -8.34 39.15
C LEU A 68 12.77 -9.32 40.26
N ALA A 69 12.43 -10.57 39.92
CA ALA A 69 12.19 -11.60 40.91
C ALA A 69 13.45 -11.90 41.76
N GLN A 70 14.61 -11.97 41.12
CA GLN A 70 15.89 -12.14 41.81
C GLN A 70 16.20 -10.99 42.77
N GLN A 71 15.92 -9.72 42.37
CA GLN A 71 16.08 -8.57 43.26
C GLN A 71 15.20 -8.64 44.51
N LEU A 72 14.06 -9.32 44.41
CA LEU A 72 13.15 -9.58 45.54
C LEU A 72 13.50 -10.85 46.35
N GLY A 73 14.48 -11.64 45.90
CA GLY A 73 14.80 -12.95 46.49
C GLY A 73 13.73 -14.01 46.19
N GLU A 74 12.95 -13.86 45.16
CA GLU A 74 11.80 -14.69 44.82
C GLU A 74 11.98 -15.46 43.53
N LYS A 75 11.12 -16.48 43.32
CA LYS A 75 11.01 -17.16 42.04
C LYS A 75 10.06 -16.41 41.10
N VAL A 76 10.35 -16.49 39.79
CA VAL A 76 9.43 -15.95 38.75
C VAL A 76 8.09 -16.67 38.83
N GLY A 77 7.01 -15.89 38.89
CA GLY A 77 5.64 -16.34 39.06
C GLY A 77 5.09 -16.13 40.47
N GLU A 78 5.92 -15.67 41.42
CA GLU A 78 5.47 -15.16 42.71
C GLU A 78 4.96 -13.73 42.53
N ARG A 79 5.54 -12.71 43.20
CA ARG A 79 5.08 -11.32 43.01
C ARG A 79 5.37 -10.74 41.61
N VAL A 80 6.44 -11.22 40.97
CA VAL A 80 6.80 -10.83 39.60
C VAL A 80 6.62 -12.02 38.66
N GLY A 81 5.88 -11.84 37.57
CA GLY A 81 5.65 -12.86 36.56
C GLY A 81 5.70 -12.32 35.13
N TYR A 82 5.57 -13.19 34.17
CA TYR A 82 5.47 -12.79 32.76
C TYR A 82 4.51 -13.68 31.98
N ARG A 83 3.94 -13.09 30.89
CA ARG A 83 3.23 -13.82 29.84
C ARG A 83 3.76 -13.42 28.47
N VAL A 84 4.21 -14.43 27.74
CA VAL A 84 4.63 -14.28 26.35
C VAL A 84 3.94 -15.34 25.49
N ARG A 85 3.92 -15.17 24.17
CA ARG A 85 3.26 -16.17 23.30
C ARG A 85 3.81 -17.59 23.55
N GLY A 86 2.94 -18.49 23.97
CA GLY A 86 3.25 -19.89 24.22
C GLY A 86 3.90 -20.18 25.59
N GLU A 87 4.12 -19.20 26.45
CA GLU A 87 4.70 -19.40 27.79
C GLU A 87 4.13 -18.40 28.78
N SER A 88 3.74 -18.90 29.96
CA SER A 88 3.26 -18.07 31.07
C SER A 88 3.86 -18.54 32.40
N LYS A 89 4.36 -17.60 33.21
CA LYS A 89 4.81 -17.83 34.59
C LYS A 89 4.22 -16.76 35.47
N VAL A 90 2.98 -16.97 35.87
CA VAL A 90 2.23 -16.11 36.76
C VAL A 90 1.44 -16.97 37.75
N SER A 91 1.07 -16.42 38.89
CA SER A 91 0.16 -17.02 39.87
C SER A 91 -0.83 -15.95 40.36
N HIS A 92 -1.73 -16.33 41.28
CA HIS A 92 -2.65 -15.42 41.92
C HIS A 92 -1.91 -14.38 42.81
N ALA A 93 -0.69 -14.68 43.23
CA ALA A 93 0.16 -13.75 43.99
C ALA A 93 0.90 -12.72 43.11
N THR A 94 0.87 -12.88 41.78
CA THR A 94 1.61 -11.99 40.86
C THR A 94 0.97 -10.62 40.84
N LYS A 95 1.76 -9.60 41.23
CA LYS A 95 1.39 -8.18 41.28
C LYS A 95 2.02 -7.38 40.14
N LEU A 96 3.25 -7.68 39.74
CA LEU A 96 3.88 -7.11 38.58
C LEU A 96 3.95 -8.16 37.47
N GLU A 97 3.23 -7.92 36.40
CA GLU A 97 3.09 -8.84 35.28
C GLU A 97 3.69 -8.22 34.02
N ILE A 98 4.75 -8.84 33.47
CA ILE A 98 5.40 -8.37 32.24
C ILE A 98 4.83 -9.13 31.06
N VAL A 99 4.26 -8.41 30.11
CA VAL A 99 3.54 -9.02 28.97
C VAL A 99 4.09 -8.54 27.66
N THR A 100 4.01 -9.37 26.62
CA THR A 100 4.26 -8.92 25.25
C THR A 100 3.02 -8.27 24.66
N GLU A 101 3.22 -7.44 23.65
CA GLU A 101 2.22 -6.56 23.02
C GLU A 101 0.89 -7.25 22.72
N GLY A 102 0.89 -8.34 21.94
CA GLY A 102 -0.34 -9.06 21.62
C GLY A 102 -1.01 -9.75 22.82
N ILE A 103 -0.35 -9.89 23.96
CA ILE A 103 -0.97 -10.33 25.21
C ILE A 103 -1.72 -9.16 25.86
N MET A 104 -1.14 -7.98 25.91
CA MET A 104 -1.79 -6.78 26.47
C MET A 104 -3.07 -6.44 25.70
N THR A 105 -3.03 -6.39 24.37
CA THR A 105 -4.22 -6.12 23.56
C THR A 105 -5.33 -7.11 23.86
N ARG A 106 -5.01 -8.42 23.96
CA ARG A 106 -6.00 -9.44 24.34
C ARG A 106 -6.51 -9.31 25.76
N MET A 107 -5.69 -8.90 26.72
CA MET A 107 -6.14 -8.64 28.10
C MET A 107 -7.19 -7.54 28.09
N ILE A 108 -6.96 -6.45 27.42
CA ILE A 108 -7.90 -5.33 27.30
C ILE A 108 -9.20 -5.78 26.62
N GLN A 109 -9.12 -6.56 25.56
CA GLN A 109 -10.31 -7.01 24.81
C GLN A 109 -11.11 -8.10 25.53
N SER A 110 -10.45 -8.97 26.30
CA SER A 110 -11.13 -10.04 27.04
C SER A 110 -11.76 -9.56 28.35
N ASP A 111 -11.23 -8.52 28.94
CA ASP A 111 -11.72 -7.86 30.13
C ASP A 111 -11.58 -6.34 29.96
N PRO A 112 -12.54 -5.66 29.30
CA PRO A 112 -12.47 -4.24 29.06
C PRO A 112 -12.44 -3.39 30.34
N GLU A 113 -12.96 -3.88 31.44
CA GLU A 113 -12.86 -3.23 32.74
C GLU A 113 -11.49 -3.41 33.40
N LEU A 114 -10.61 -4.28 32.87
CA LEU A 114 -9.29 -4.58 33.41
C LEU A 114 -9.34 -4.84 34.92
N ASN A 115 -10.25 -5.72 35.34
CA ASN A 115 -10.51 -6.00 36.74
C ASN A 115 -9.24 -6.41 37.47
N GLY A 116 -8.95 -5.70 38.55
CA GLY A 116 -7.75 -5.92 39.38
C GLY A 116 -6.44 -5.41 38.78
N VAL A 117 -6.47 -4.59 37.73
CA VAL A 117 -5.32 -3.86 37.19
C VAL A 117 -5.44 -2.39 37.53
N ASP A 118 -4.43 -1.83 38.17
CA ASP A 118 -4.39 -0.41 38.57
C ASP A 118 -3.47 0.41 37.68
N VAL A 119 -2.40 -0.20 37.13
CA VAL A 119 -1.39 0.51 36.32
C VAL A 119 -1.03 -0.28 35.08
N LEU A 120 -1.09 0.38 33.92
CA LEU A 120 -0.51 -0.11 32.65
C LEU A 120 0.75 0.69 32.31
N ILE A 121 1.85 0.00 32.04
CA ILE A 121 3.10 0.57 31.63
C ILE A 121 3.41 0.13 30.21
N PHE A 122 3.65 1.09 29.31
CA PHE A 122 4.07 0.87 27.92
C PHE A 122 5.57 1.16 27.83
N ASP A 123 6.40 0.10 27.84
CA ASP A 123 7.86 0.25 27.71
C ASP A 123 8.31 0.23 26.25
N GLU A 124 9.46 0.85 25.99
CA GLU A 124 10.05 1.01 24.66
C GLU A 124 9.07 1.53 23.58
N PHE A 125 8.16 2.40 23.97
CA PHE A 125 7.07 2.88 23.10
C PHE A 125 7.57 3.58 21.82
N HIS A 126 8.81 4.07 21.81
CA HIS A 126 9.45 4.63 20.63
C HIS A 126 9.72 3.60 19.49
N GLU A 127 9.61 2.30 19.75
CA GLU A 127 9.66 1.29 18.69
C GLU A 127 8.41 1.35 17.78
N ARG A 128 7.32 2.00 18.23
CA ARG A 128 6.09 2.28 17.48
C ARG A 128 5.55 1.06 16.76
N SER A 129 5.49 -0.07 17.46
CA SER A 129 4.86 -1.27 16.94
C SER A 129 3.35 -1.11 16.81
N LEU A 130 2.77 -1.82 15.84
CA LEU A 130 1.33 -1.81 15.58
C LEU A 130 0.50 -2.20 16.83
N HIS A 131 0.98 -3.21 17.57
CA HIS A 131 0.29 -3.70 18.76
C HIS A 131 0.44 -2.75 19.97
N ALA A 132 1.56 -2.05 20.12
CA ALA A 132 1.72 -1.05 21.17
C ALA A 132 0.81 0.17 20.92
N ASP A 133 0.76 0.64 19.68
CA ASP A 133 -0.09 1.76 19.28
C ASP A 133 -1.58 1.46 19.52
N ILE A 134 -2.07 0.27 19.13
CA ILE A 134 -3.47 -0.11 19.38
C ILE A 134 -3.75 -0.37 20.87
N ALA A 135 -2.83 -1.02 21.60
CA ALA A 135 -3.01 -1.27 23.02
C ALA A 135 -3.13 0.04 23.82
N LEU A 136 -2.34 1.05 23.47
CA LEU A 136 -2.45 2.39 24.08
C LEU A 136 -3.79 3.05 23.72
N ALA A 137 -4.20 2.99 22.45
CA ALA A 137 -5.48 3.56 22.01
C ALA A 137 -6.68 2.95 22.75
N LEU A 138 -6.71 1.62 22.85
CA LEU A 138 -7.76 0.89 23.58
C LEU A 138 -7.69 1.20 25.10
N ALA A 139 -6.50 1.27 25.69
CA ALA A 139 -6.34 1.63 27.11
C ALA A 139 -6.85 3.03 27.43
N LEU A 140 -6.66 3.99 26.53
CA LEU A 140 -7.19 5.35 26.66
C LEU A 140 -8.72 5.35 26.61
N GLU A 141 -9.34 4.56 25.72
CA GLU A 141 -10.81 4.44 25.68
C GLU A 141 -11.37 3.75 26.93
N VAL A 142 -10.73 2.68 27.40
CA VAL A 142 -11.10 2.00 28.65
C VAL A 142 -11.04 2.98 29.82
N GLN A 143 -9.98 3.76 29.92
CA GLN A 143 -9.83 4.74 30.98
C GLN A 143 -10.92 5.81 30.93
N GLU A 144 -11.21 6.34 29.74
CA GLU A 144 -12.21 7.41 29.58
C GLU A 144 -13.65 6.91 29.81
N ALA A 145 -13.96 5.69 29.38
CA ALA A 145 -15.33 5.19 29.41
C ALA A 145 -15.66 4.31 30.61
N LEU A 146 -14.70 3.59 31.19
CA LEU A 146 -14.93 2.53 32.15
C LEU A 146 -14.09 2.66 33.44
N ARG A 147 -12.87 3.19 33.37
CA ARG A 147 -11.87 3.11 34.43
C ARG A 147 -11.10 4.41 34.57
N ASP A 148 -11.75 5.47 35.10
CA ASP A 148 -11.12 6.78 35.33
C ASP A 148 -10.00 6.75 36.39
N ASP A 149 -9.95 5.68 37.20
CA ASP A 149 -8.89 5.36 38.17
C ASP A 149 -7.63 4.73 37.57
N LEU A 150 -7.71 4.14 36.40
CA LEU A 150 -6.59 3.43 35.75
C LEU A 150 -5.42 4.38 35.44
N LYS A 151 -4.20 3.99 35.77
CA LYS A 151 -2.99 4.77 35.50
C LYS A 151 -2.29 4.27 34.24
N LEU A 152 -1.96 5.19 33.34
CA LEU A 152 -1.23 4.88 32.12
C LEU A 152 0.14 5.54 32.17
N VAL A 153 1.19 4.73 32.02
CA VAL A 153 2.58 5.20 32.01
C VAL A 153 3.22 4.82 30.67
N VAL A 154 3.68 5.80 29.90
CA VAL A 154 4.39 5.59 28.64
C VAL A 154 5.87 5.88 28.83
N MET A 155 6.73 4.89 28.58
CA MET A 155 8.18 5.02 28.72
C MET A 155 8.86 4.97 27.37
N SER A 156 9.79 5.89 27.13
CA SER A 156 10.47 6.01 25.84
C SER A 156 11.90 6.52 26.00
N ALA A 157 12.78 6.10 25.11
CA ALA A 157 14.15 6.62 25.05
C ALA A 157 14.27 7.88 24.20
N THR A 158 13.46 7.99 23.16
CA THR A 158 13.36 9.15 22.25
C THR A 158 11.88 9.51 22.14
N LEU A 159 11.53 10.78 22.10
CA LEU A 159 10.14 11.17 22.13
C LEU A 159 9.76 11.98 20.90
N GLU A 160 8.69 11.52 20.26
CA GLU A 160 7.71 12.38 19.62
C GLU A 160 6.82 13.02 20.71
N GLN A 161 7.45 13.86 21.56
CA GLN A 161 6.82 14.45 22.73
C GLN A 161 5.50 15.15 22.40
N HIS A 162 5.49 15.88 21.29
CA HIS A 162 4.30 16.63 20.84
C HIS A 162 3.13 15.70 20.47
N ALA A 163 3.39 14.57 19.78
CA ALA A 163 2.33 13.64 19.40
C ALA A 163 1.70 12.95 20.62
N LEU A 164 2.54 12.47 21.55
CA LEU A 164 2.04 11.88 22.81
C LEU A 164 1.34 12.89 23.71
N GLN A 165 1.84 14.12 23.80
CA GLN A 165 1.18 15.19 24.58
C GLN A 165 -0.14 15.62 23.94
N SER A 166 -0.26 15.58 22.61
CA SER A 166 -1.55 15.83 21.95
C SER A 166 -2.57 14.74 22.25
N LEU A 167 -2.12 13.49 22.34
CA LEU A 167 -2.97 12.35 22.69
C LEU A 167 -3.35 12.33 24.16
N MET A 168 -2.43 12.74 25.05
CA MET A 168 -2.57 12.80 26.51
C MET A 168 -2.25 14.20 27.05
N PRO A 169 -3.12 15.21 26.85
CA PRO A 169 -2.79 16.62 27.15
C PRO A 169 -2.50 16.88 28.61
N GLN A 170 -3.04 16.08 29.54
CA GLN A 170 -2.86 16.22 30.98
C GLN A 170 -1.74 15.32 31.54
N ALA A 171 -0.94 14.70 30.68
CA ALA A 171 0.12 13.82 31.12
C ALA A 171 1.23 14.58 31.86
N SER A 172 1.64 14.06 33.02
CA SER A 172 2.84 14.51 33.70
C SER A 172 4.06 14.05 32.94
N PHE A 173 4.89 14.97 32.46
CA PHE A 173 6.12 14.67 31.75
C PHE A 173 7.32 14.69 32.69
N ILE A 174 8.08 13.60 32.70
CA ILE A 174 9.28 13.44 33.50
C ILE A 174 10.43 13.01 32.61
N GLU A 175 11.54 13.71 32.69
CA GLU A 175 12.78 13.38 31.96
C GLU A 175 13.88 12.98 32.92
N SER A 176 14.39 11.76 32.76
CA SER A 176 15.59 11.29 33.46
C SER A 176 16.79 11.56 32.58
N GLN A 177 17.64 12.49 32.99
CA GLN A 177 18.91 12.73 32.26
C GLN A 177 19.82 11.54 32.48
N GLY A 178 20.11 10.79 31.42
CA GLY A 178 21.02 9.65 31.44
C GLY A 178 22.47 10.10 31.74
N ARG A 179 23.22 9.34 32.54
CA ARG A 179 24.66 9.43 32.51
C ARG A 179 25.17 8.66 31.30
N SER A 180 25.37 9.33 30.15
CA SER A 180 26.13 8.79 29.04
C SER A 180 27.54 9.44 29.04
N TYR A 181 28.55 8.64 28.93
CA TYR A 181 29.88 9.13 28.64
C TYR A 181 29.95 9.65 27.20
N VAL A 182 30.91 10.48 26.92
CA VAL A 182 31.14 11.04 25.60
C VAL A 182 31.45 9.90 24.61
N VAL A 183 30.78 9.92 23.47
CA VAL A 183 31.04 9.00 22.36
C VAL A 183 31.61 9.80 21.20
N GLU A 184 32.89 9.56 20.89
CA GLU A 184 33.53 10.13 19.72
C GLU A 184 32.91 9.55 18.45
N GLN A 185 32.42 10.43 17.57
CA GLN A 185 31.82 10.01 16.31
C GLN A 185 32.80 10.19 15.16
N ARG A 186 33.13 9.10 14.48
CA ARG A 186 34.00 9.08 13.31
C ARG A 186 33.21 8.69 12.06
N TYR A 187 33.31 9.47 10.98
CA TYR A 187 32.63 9.18 9.72
C TYR A 187 33.60 8.56 8.70
N GLN A 188 33.25 7.39 8.19
CA GLN A 188 34.02 6.65 7.20
C GLN A 188 33.06 6.17 6.08
N PRO A 189 32.66 7.06 5.14
CA PRO A 189 31.65 6.71 4.15
C PRO A 189 32.12 5.61 3.20
N LEU A 190 31.21 4.68 2.87
CA LEU A 190 31.42 3.68 1.83
C LEU A 190 31.55 4.35 0.47
N LYS A 191 32.52 3.91 -0.33
CA LYS A 191 32.65 4.29 -1.75
C LYS A 191 31.67 3.49 -2.60
N THR A 192 31.39 3.94 -3.79
CA THR A 192 30.37 3.35 -4.69
C THR A 192 30.58 1.86 -4.99
N ASN A 193 31.84 1.39 -5.00
CA ASN A 193 32.19 -0.01 -5.30
C ASN A 193 32.60 -0.81 -4.06
N ASP A 194 32.44 -0.25 -2.87
CA ASP A 194 32.81 -0.93 -1.63
C ASP A 194 31.77 -2.02 -1.29
N PHE A 195 32.26 -3.19 -0.96
CA PHE A 195 31.44 -4.26 -0.43
C PHE A 195 31.36 -4.16 1.10
N LEU A 196 30.20 -3.86 1.63
CA LEU A 196 29.98 -3.57 3.06
C LEU A 196 30.65 -4.57 4.00
N PRO A 197 30.56 -5.91 3.83
CA PRO A 197 31.23 -6.86 4.72
C PRO A 197 32.74 -6.72 4.76
N ASN A 198 33.39 -6.35 3.64
CA ASN A 198 34.85 -6.14 3.60
C ASN A 198 35.25 -4.88 4.37
N VAL A 199 34.51 -3.77 4.17
CA VAL A 199 34.81 -2.51 4.86
C VAL A 199 34.54 -2.66 6.35
N MET A 200 33.44 -3.31 6.72
CA MET A 200 33.06 -3.58 8.12
C MET A 200 34.18 -4.40 8.82
N ALA A 201 34.65 -5.51 8.22
CA ALA A 201 35.69 -6.35 8.81
C ALA A 201 36.99 -5.57 9.01
N LYS A 202 37.47 -4.85 7.97
CA LYS A 202 38.66 -4.00 8.06
C LYS A 202 38.55 -2.92 9.13
N THR A 203 37.39 -2.29 9.26
CA THR A 203 37.16 -1.26 10.28
C THR A 203 37.18 -1.86 11.68
N ILE A 204 36.59 -3.06 11.85
CA ILE A 204 36.67 -3.82 13.12
C ILE A 204 38.12 -4.17 13.47
N GLU A 205 38.87 -4.73 12.56
CA GLU A 205 40.29 -5.07 12.73
C GLU A 205 41.13 -3.85 13.13
N HIS A 206 40.96 -2.75 12.44
CA HIS A 206 41.62 -1.48 12.72
C HIS A 206 41.31 -0.99 14.14
N LEU A 207 40.03 -0.98 14.54
CA LEU A 207 39.64 -0.56 15.89
C LEU A 207 40.15 -1.50 16.96
N LEU A 208 40.17 -2.81 16.72
CA LEU A 208 40.76 -3.78 17.65
C LEU A 208 42.29 -3.60 17.82
N ALA A 209 42.97 -3.14 16.79
CA ALA A 209 44.40 -2.87 16.83
C ALA A 209 44.75 -1.54 17.51
N THR A 210 43.90 -0.54 17.42
CA THR A 210 44.19 0.84 17.89
C THR A 210 43.50 1.22 19.18
N GLU A 211 42.43 0.55 19.55
CA GLU A 211 41.55 0.90 20.67
C GLU A 211 41.37 -0.31 21.62
N SER A 212 41.08 -0.04 22.88
CA SER A 212 40.72 -1.06 23.87
C SER A 212 39.19 -1.28 23.97
N GLY A 213 38.77 -2.36 24.66
CA GLY A 213 37.36 -2.67 24.91
C GLY A 213 36.72 -3.60 23.88
N SER A 214 35.51 -4.06 24.17
CA SER A 214 34.70 -4.89 23.28
C SER A 214 33.94 -4.05 22.24
N LEU A 215 33.60 -4.67 21.12
CA LEU A 215 33.03 -3.99 19.95
C LEU A 215 31.64 -4.53 19.62
N LEU A 216 30.74 -3.63 19.25
CA LEU A 216 29.41 -3.95 18.68
C LEU A 216 29.33 -3.39 17.26
N ALA A 217 29.07 -4.25 16.28
CA ALA A 217 28.85 -3.87 14.88
C ALA A 217 27.39 -4.06 14.45
N PHE A 218 26.79 -2.99 13.92
CA PHE A 218 25.42 -3.03 13.39
C PHE A 218 25.40 -3.31 11.90
N LEU A 219 24.75 -4.39 11.52
CA LEU A 219 24.64 -4.92 10.16
C LEU A 219 23.19 -5.08 9.73
N PRO A 220 22.87 -4.94 8.42
CA PRO A 220 21.48 -4.94 7.96
C PRO A 220 20.76 -6.29 8.06
N GLY A 221 21.50 -7.40 8.18
CA GLY A 221 20.87 -8.71 8.26
C GLY A 221 21.84 -9.88 8.39
N VAL A 222 21.28 -11.09 8.52
CA VAL A 222 22.02 -12.32 8.84
C VAL A 222 23.12 -12.64 7.82
N ALA A 223 22.84 -12.48 6.52
CA ALA A 223 23.85 -12.75 5.48
C ALA A 223 25.08 -11.85 5.64
N ALA A 224 24.89 -10.56 5.92
CA ALA A 224 26.00 -9.64 6.17
C ALA A 224 26.76 -10.00 7.44
N ILE A 225 26.05 -10.41 8.50
CA ILE A 225 26.68 -10.88 9.75
C ILE A 225 27.56 -12.10 9.49
N GLN A 226 27.08 -13.11 8.78
CA GLN A 226 27.82 -14.32 8.44
C GLN A 226 29.05 -14.00 7.60
N GLN A 227 28.91 -13.16 6.58
CA GLN A 227 30.03 -12.75 5.72
C GLN A 227 31.10 -11.95 6.47
N VAL A 228 30.71 -11.14 7.45
CA VAL A 228 31.69 -10.45 8.31
C VAL A 228 32.32 -11.42 9.29
N ALA A 229 31.57 -12.33 9.90
CA ALA A 229 32.10 -13.35 10.81
C ALA A 229 33.16 -14.23 10.15
N GLU A 230 32.87 -14.73 8.91
CA GLU A 230 33.84 -15.51 8.10
C GLU A 230 35.16 -14.74 7.87
N ARG A 231 35.08 -13.43 7.63
CA ARG A 231 36.30 -12.60 7.42
C ARG A 231 37.08 -12.34 8.66
N LEU A 232 36.48 -12.51 9.83
CA LEU A 232 37.12 -12.31 11.15
C LEU A 232 37.58 -13.61 11.80
N GLU A 233 37.47 -14.78 11.16
CA GLU A 233 37.88 -16.10 11.69
C GLU A 233 39.37 -16.18 12.02
N HIS A 234 40.18 -15.36 11.36
CA HIS A 234 41.65 -15.33 11.58
C HIS A 234 42.07 -14.53 12.82
N LEU A 235 41.12 -13.86 13.52
CA LEU A 235 41.47 -13.12 14.72
C LEU A 235 41.97 -14.06 15.82
N SER A 236 42.82 -13.51 16.73
CA SER A 236 43.42 -14.28 17.80
C SER A 236 42.38 -14.92 18.72
N GLU A 237 42.73 -16.01 19.41
CA GLU A 237 41.87 -16.69 20.39
C GLU A 237 41.38 -15.77 21.53
N GLN A 238 42.05 -14.62 21.75
CA GLN A 238 41.63 -13.60 22.70
C GLN A 238 40.44 -12.73 22.21
N VAL A 239 40.04 -12.85 20.94
CA VAL A 239 38.92 -12.11 20.36
C VAL A 239 37.79 -13.06 20.00
N VAL A 240 36.65 -12.99 20.73
CA VAL A 240 35.49 -13.85 20.51
C VAL A 240 34.49 -13.14 19.64
N VAL A 241 34.28 -13.64 18.42
CA VAL A 241 33.25 -13.14 17.49
C VAL A 241 31.89 -13.79 17.80
N CYS A 242 30.88 -12.99 18.11
CA CYS A 242 29.53 -13.42 18.51
C CYS A 242 28.48 -12.84 17.56
N PRO A 243 27.92 -13.61 16.64
CA PRO A 243 26.69 -13.21 15.93
C PRO A 243 25.53 -13.01 16.90
N LEU A 244 24.66 -12.01 16.63
CA LEU A 244 23.47 -11.71 17.43
C LEU A 244 22.28 -11.30 16.53
N TYR A 245 21.35 -12.20 16.35
CA TYR A 245 20.10 -11.97 15.63
C TYR A 245 18.97 -12.88 16.13
N GLY A 246 17.71 -12.53 15.86
CA GLY A 246 16.53 -13.14 16.50
C GLY A 246 16.33 -14.64 16.27
N GLN A 247 16.92 -15.23 15.21
CA GLN A 247 16.77 -16.66 14.88
C GLN A 247 17.77 -17.58 15.57
N LEU A 248 18.72 -17.02 16.33
CA LEU A 248 19.69 -17.81 17.11
C LEU A 248 19.01 -18.50 18.29
N SER A 249 19.58 -19.62 18.72
CA SER A 249 19.17 -20.28 19.96
C SER A 249 19.36 -19.36 21.17
N PHE A 250 18.59 -19.64 22.25
CA PHE A 250 18.74 -18.86 23.49
C PHE A 250 20.18 -18.86 24.04
N ALA A 251 20.86 -20.01 23.98
CA ALA A 251 22.24 -20.12 24.44
C ALA A 251 23.22 -19.27 23.62
N GLU A 252 23.06 -19.22 22.30
CA GLU A 252 23.89 -18.38 21.42
C GLU A 252 23.63 -16.89 21.68
N GLN A 253 22.38 -16.49 21.83
CA GLN A 253 22.03 -15.11 22.18
C GLN A 253 22.60 -14.71 23.54
N GLN A 254 22.47 -15.61 24.55
CA GLN A 254 23.01 -15.38 25.88
C GLN A 254 24.53 -15.19 25.85
N LYS A 255 25.25 -16.03 25.07
CA LYS A 255 26.72 -15.91 24.88
C LYS A 255 27.10 -14.54 24.31
N ALA A 256 26.29 -13.97 23.39
CA ALA A 256 26.57 -12.66 22.83
C ALA A 256 26.33 -11.51 23.84
N ILE A 257 25.34 -11.67 24.75
CA ILE A 257 24.95 -10.65 25.74
C ILE A 257 25.86 -10.62 26.96
N GLU A 258 26.30 -11.79 27.47
CA GLU A 258 27.15 -11.89 28.66
C GLU A 258 28.48 -11.12 28.50
N PRO A 259 29.06 -10.58 29.56
CA PRO A 259 30.35 -9.89 29.51
C PRO A 259 31.48 -10.81 28.99
N ALA A 260 32.50 -10.21 28.36
CA ALA A 260 33.70 -10.95 27.98
C ALA A 260 34.44 -11.46 29.24
N LYS A 261 35.07 -12.62 29.13
CA LYS A 261 35.90 -13.14 30.21
C LYS A 261 37.15 -12.26 30.42
N ALA A 262 37.76 -12.36 31.59
CA ALA A 262 38.96 -11.62 31.87
C ALA A 262 40.07 -11.97 30.85
N GLY A 263 40.64 -10.96 30.20
CA GLY A 263 41.65 -11.11 29.15
C GLY A 263 41.13 -11.38 27.75
N GLU A 264 39.80 -11.56 27.56
CA GLU A 264 39.16 -11.70 26.26
C GLU A 264 38.50 -10.37 25.83
N ARG A 265 38.41 -10.16 24.51
CA ARG A 265 37.66 -9.09 23.90
C ARG A 265 36.52 -9.71 23.06
N LYS A 266 35.42 -9.06 23.03
CA LYS A 266 34.25 -9.53 22.30
C LYS A 266 33.93 -8.64 21.09
N VAL A 267 33.63 -9.25 19.96
CA VAL A 267 33.08 -8.59 18.77
C VAL A 267 31.66 -9.11 18.54
N VAL A 268 30.65 -8.30 18.85
CA VAL A 268 29.27 -8.68 18.65
C VAL A 268 28.83 -8.14 17.30
N LEU A 269 28.38 -9.04 16.39
CA LEU A 269 27.85 -8.69 15.07
C LEU A 269 26.33 -8.79 15.13
N ALA A 270 25.63 -7.65 15.15
CA ALA A 270 24.19 -7.61 15.44
C ALA A 270 23.38 -6.92 14.35
N THR A 271 22.10 -7.28 14.27
CA THR A 271 21.08 -6.48 13.62
C THR A 271 20.56 -5.40 14.60
N ASN A 272 19.48 -4.71 14.26
CA ASN A 272 18.78 -3.77 15.15
C ASN A 272 18.30 -4.39 16.49
N ILE A 273 18.40 -5.71 16.67
CA ILE A 273 18.08 -6.37 17.95
C ILE A 273 18.92 -5.83 19.12
N ALA A 274 20.15 -5.38 18.84
CA ALA A 274 21.05 -4.80 19.84
C ALA A 274 20.88 -3.27 19.99
N GLU A 275 19.92 -2.64 19.30
CA GLU A 275 19.73 -1.18 19.31
C GLU A 275 19.03 -0.68 20.58
N THR A 276 18.02 -1.40 21.09
CA THR A 276 17.16 -0.96 22.21
C THR A 276 17.20 -1.92 23.41
N SER A 277 16.40 -2.93 23.45
CA SER A 277 16.00 -3.71 24.63
C SER A 277 17.08 -4.62 25.23
N LEU A 278 18.23 -4.83 24.57
CA LEU A 278 19.30 -5.70 25.08
C LEU A 278 20.49 -4.89 25.59
N THR A 279 20.91 -5.13 26.84
CA THR A 279 22.14 -4.58 27.36
C THR A 279 23.29 -5.57 27.16
N ILE A 280 24.28 -5.19 26.36
CA ILE A 280 25.52 -5.94 26.17
C ILE A 280 26.56 -5.21 27.00
N GLU A 281 27.12 -5.91 27.96
CA GLU A 281 28.10 -5.29 28.89
C GLU A 281 29.48 -5.16 28.27
N GLY A 282 30.22 -4.12 28.64
CA GLY A 282 31.61 -3.91 28.26
C GLY A 282 31.85 -3.41 26.83
N ILE A 283 30.81 -2.96 26.12
CA ILE A 283 30.92 -2.36 24.78
C ILE A 283 31.48 -0.93 24.91
N ARG A 284 32.63 -0.69 24.32
CA ARG A 284 33.29 0.62 24.18
C ARG A 284 33.35 1.10 22.73
N LEU A 285 33.35 0.18 21.79
CA LEU A 285 33.48 0.46 20.36
C LEU A 285 32.18 0.09 19.61
N VAL A 286 31.73 0.97 18.74
CA VAL A 286 30.57 0.71 17.86
C VAL A 286 30.98 0.96 16.40
N VAL A 287 30.57 0.06 15.49
CA VAL A 287 30.61 0.29 14.04
C VAL A 287 29.21 0.19 13.50
N ASP A 288 28.74 1.27 12.89
CA ASP A 288 27.37 1.36 12.37
C ASP A 288 27.36 1.43 10.83
N SER A 289 26.75 0.43 10.21
CA SER A 289 26.55 0.41 8.74
C SER A 289 25.59 1.50 8.24
N GLY A 290 24.76 2.08 9.11
CA GLY A 290 23.70 3.00 8.72
C GLY A 290 22.52 2.34 7.99
N LEU A 291 22.45 1.01 8.05
CA LEU A 291 21.47 0.20 7.33
C LEU A 291 20.69 -0.71 8.27
N GLU A 292 19.44 -0.98 7.90
CA GLU A 292 18.60 -1.98 8.53
C GLU A 292 17.69 -2.67 7.51
N ARG A 293 17.04 -3.76 7.90
CA ARG A 293 15.95 -4.38 7.13
C ARG A 293 14.64 -4.18 7.85
N VAL A 294 13.69 -3.61 7.14
CA VAL A 294 12.32 -3.41 7.62
C VAL A 294 11.34 -4.26 6.81
N ALA A 295 10.36 -4.82 7.48
CA ALA A 295 9.24 -5.48 6.85
C ALA A 295 8.26 -4.42 6.34
N LYS A 296 8.06 -4.36 5.02
CA LYS A 296 7.15 -3.40 4.39
C LYS A 296 6.10 -4.13 3.56
N PHE A 297 4.85 -3.86 3.85
CA PHE A 297 3.73 -4.40 3.12
C PHE A 297 3.52 -3.65 1.80
N ASP A 298 3.50 -4.38 0.71
CA ASP A 298 3.27 -3.84 -0.63
C ASP A 298 1.79 -3.97 -0.98
N LEU A 299 1.08 -2.85 -0.99
CA LEU A 299 -0.37 -2.79 -1.29
C LEU A 299 -0.72 -3.37 -2.67
N LYS A 300 0.18 -3.28 -3.65
CA LYS A 300 -0.06 -3.79 -5.00
C LYS A 300 -0.04 -5.32 -5.06
N THR A 301 0.87 -5.93 -4.33
CA THR A 301 1.07 -7.38 -4.37
C THR A 301 0.43 -8.13 -3.20
N GLY A 302 0.01 -7.43 -2.14
CA GLY A 302 -0.49 -8.05 -0.90
C GLY A 302 0.58 -8.85 -0.15
N ILE A 303 1.85 -8.49 -0.29
CA ILE A 303 2.98 -9.25 0.23
C ILE A 303 3.84 -8.35 1.12
N THR A 304 4.24 -8.86 2.28
CA THR A 304 5.24 -8.21 3.12
C THR A 304 6.64 -8.53 2.60
N LYS A 305 7.43 -7.50 2.33
CA LYS A 305 8.80 -7.59 1.81
C LYS A 305 9.78 -7.07 2.84
N LEU A 306 10.94 -7.73 2.98
CA LEU A 306 12.06 -7.21 3.75
C LEU A 306 12.90 -6.29 2.84
N GLU A 307 12.77 -4.99 3.05
CA GLU A 307 13.55 -3.98 2.31
C GLU A 307 14.73 -3.53 3.15
N GLN A 308 15.91 -3.42 2.53
CA GLN A 308 17.07 -2.78 3.15
C GLN A 308 16.94 -1.27 2.97
N VAL A 309 16.89 -0.56 4.08
CA VAL A 309 16.74 0.90 4.13
C VAL A 309 17.85 1.53 4.97
N ARG A 310 17.99 2.84 4.84
CA ARG A 310 18.81 3.63 5.78
C ARG A 310 18.06 3.77 7.09
N ILE A 311 18.80 3.74 8.19
CA ILE A 311 18.24 3.98 9.54
C ILE A 311 17.84 5.44 9.71
N ALA A 312 17.05 5.72 10.74
CA ALA A 312 16.75 7.07 11.17
C ALA A 312 17.88 7.67 12.02
N GLN A 313 17.88 9.01 12.17
CA GLN A 313 18.86 9.72 13.04
C GLN A 313 18.75 9.25 14.50
N SER A 314 17.52 9.04 15.00
CA SER A 314 17.29 8.52 16.35
C SER A 314 17.91 7.14 16.56
N SER A 315 17.81 6.23 15.58
CA SER A 315 18.47 4.92 15.60
C SER A 315 19.99 5.06 15.58
N ALA A 316 20.55 5.96 14.76
CA ALA A 316 21.99 6.22 14.72
C ALA A 316 22.52 6.73 16.08
N ILE A 317 21.76 7.58 16.79
CA ILE A 317 22.08 8.06 18.13
C ILE A 317 22.01 6.91 19.13
N GLN A 318 20.98 6.07 19.09
CA GLN A 318 20.84 4.93 20.00
C GLN A 318 21.96 3.90 19.81
N ARG A 319 22.34 3.59 18.55
CA ARG A 319 23.46 2.70 18.21
C ARG A 319 24.78 3.25 18.74
N ALA A 320 25.08 4.52 18.49
CA ALA A 320 26.27 5.17 19.02
C ALA A 320 26.29 5.16 20.55
N GLY A 321 25.16 5.41 21.22
CA GLY A 321 25.03 5.41 22.67
C GLY A 321 25.34 4.05 23.33
N ARG A 322 25.44 2.96 22.56
CA ARG A 322 25.89 1.67 23.10
C ARG A 322 27.36 1.70 23.55
N ALA A 323 28.19 2.54 22.93
CA ALA A 323 29.57 2.70 23.28
C ALA A 323 29.81 3.51 24.58
N GLY A 324 28.90 4.44 24.91
CA GLY A 324 29.07 5.38 26.03
C GLY A 324 28.37 4.98 27.34
N ARG A 325 28.12 3.70 27.59
CA ARG A 325 27.34 3.26 28.78
C ARG A 325 28.19 3.15 30.04
N VAL A 326 29.42 2.71 29.93
CA VAL A 326 30.28 2.39 31.06
C VAL A 326 31.49 3.36 31.17
N GLU A 327 32.01 3.75 30.03
CA GLU A 327 33.17 4.64 29.87
C GLU A 327 33.06 5.43 28.55
N GLU A 328 33.99 6.33 28.26
CA GLU A 328 34.06 7.03 26.98
C GLU A 328 34.26 6.05 25.83
N GLY A 329 33.44 6.21 24.80
CA GLY A 329 33.36 5.28 23.67
C GLY A 329 33.67 5.92 22.32
N ILE A 330 33.73 5.06 21.30
CA ILE A 330 33.94 5.46 19.91
C ILE A 330 32.86 4.81 19.04
N CYS A 331 32.26 5.61 18.15
CA CYS A 331 31.34 5.12 17.14
C CYS A 331 31.86 5.48 15.74
N VAL A 332 32.19 4.47 14.95
CA VAL A 332 32.54 4.64 13.53
C VAL A 332 31.27 4.42 12.68
N ARG A 333 30.88 5.45 11.94
CA ARG A 333 29.75 5.44 11.03
C ARG A 333 30.23 5.21 9.61
N LEU A 334 29.79 4.13 8.97
CA LEU A 334 30.16 3.80 7.59
C LEU A 334 29.34 4.62 6.55
N TYR A 335 29.02 5.84 6.89
CA TYR A 335 28.32 6.82 6.06
C TYR A 335 28.83 8.22 6.38
N SER A 336 28.54 9.20 5.49
CA SER A 336 29.00 10.57 5.68
C SER A 336 28.08 11.37 6.63
N GLU A 337 28.60 12.46 7.16
CA GLU A 337 27.83 13.38 7.98
C GLU A 337 26.65 13.99 7.17
N SER A 338 26.86 14.31 5.90
CA SER A 338 25.79 14.80 5.02
C SER A 338 24.71 13.74 4.82
N GLN A 339 25.06 12.46 4.71
CA GLN A 339 24.10 11.36 4.64
C GLN A 339 23.32 11.21 5.95
N TYR A 340 23.98 11.40 7.11
CA TYR A 340 23.29 11.41 8.41
C TYR A 340 22.25 12.53 8.50
N GLN A 341 22.60 13.74 8.08
CA GLN A 341 21.67 14.88 8.09
C GLN A 341 20.45 14.69 7.17
N GLN A 342 20.59 13.87 6.12
CA GLN A 342 19.51 13.52 5.19
C GLN A 342 18.62 12.36 5.67
N MET A 343 19.00 11.66 6.74
CA MET A 343 18.19 10.58 7.32
C MET A 343 16.91 11.16 7.94
N ALA A 344 15.83 10.38 7.93
CA ALA A 344 14.63 10.71 8.67
C ALA A 344 14.95 10.90 10.15
N SER A 345 14.28 11.80 10.85
CA SER A 345 14.52 12.04 12.28
C SER A 345 14.21 10.82 13.13
N VAL A 346 13.09 10.13 12.84
CA VAL A 346 12.62 8.92 13.53
C VAL A 346 12.19 7.85 12.50
N PRO A 347 12.17 6.55 12.86
CA PRO A 347 11.65 5.50 11.99
C PRO A 347 10.16 5.71 11.70
N LEU A 348 9.70 5.27 10.53
CA LEU A 348 8.27 5.23 10.25
C LEU A 348 7.57 4.23 11.18
N PRO A 349 6.43 4.61 11.81
CA PRO A 349 5.64 3.68 12.63
C PRO A 349 5.23 2.43 11.85
N GLU A 350 5.13 1.30 12.54
CA GLU A 350 4.76 0.02 11.89
C GLU A 350 3.37 0.08 11.24
N ILE A 351 2.43 0.81 11.84
CA ILE A 351 1.07 1.03 11.30
C ILE A 351 1.06 1.62 9.89
N MET A 352 2.11 2.35 9.50
CA MET A 352 2.25 2.94 8.17
C MET A 352 2.87 1.98 7.13
N GLN A 353 3.38 0.82 7.57
CA GLN A 353 4.17 -0.08 6.73
C GLN A 353 3.71 -1.54 6.77
N ALA A 354 2.98 -1.96 7.82
CA ALA A 354 2.56 -3.36 8.01
C ALA A 354 1.31 -3.73 7.22
N ASP A 355 1.05 -5.04 7.11
CA ASP A 355 -0.27 -5.57 6.77
C ASP A 355 -1.25 -5.20 7.88
N LEU A 356 -2.32 -4.50 7.53
CA LEU A 356 -3.32 -4.04 8.48
C LEU A 356 -4.43 -5.06 8.77
N ALA A 357 -4.41 -6.25 8.16
CA ALA A 357 -5.45 -7.26 8.43
C ALA A 357 -5.54 -7.63 9.93
N PRO A 358 -4.43 -7.83 10.68
CA PRO A 358 -4.50 -8.03 12.12
C PRO A 358 -5.13 -6.84 12.86
N LEU A 359 -4.72 -5.60 12.53
CA LEU A 359 -5.28 -4.38 13.13
C LEU A 359 -6.79 -4.29 12.91
N MET A 360 -7.25 -4.51 11.68
CA MET A 360 -8.67 -4.43 11.36
C MET A 360 -9.50 -5.51 12.07
N MET A 361 -8.93 -6.67 12.35
CA MET A 361 -9.58 -7.69 13.20
C MET A 361 -9.68 -7.22 14.66
N GLU A 362 -8.62 -6.62 15.21
CA GLU A 362 -8.63 -6.08 16.57
C GLU A 362 -9.68 -4.96 16.72
N LEU A 363 -9.77 -4.05 15.73
CA LEU A 363 -10.77 -2.98 15.71
C LEU A 363 -12.20 -3.55 15.58
N ALA A 364 -12.41 -4.52 14.69
CA ALA A 364 -13.72 -5.18 14.54
C ALA A 364 -14.15 -5.93 15.81
N GLN A 365 -13.21 -6.55 16.54
CA GLN A 365 -13.46 -7.17 17.85
C GLN A 365 -13.87 -6.12 18.89
N TRP A 366 -13.27 -4.93 18.83
CA TRP A 366 -13.59 -3.80 19.70
C TRP A 366 -14.92 -3.12 19.35
N GLY A 367 -15.51 -3.44 18.21
CA GLY A 367 -16.76 -2.85 17.72
C GLY A 367 -16.56 -1.58 16.88
N VAL A 368 -15.33 -1.34 16.42
CA VAL A 368 -14.92 -0.15 15.64
C VAL A 368 -14.69 -0.54 14.19
N SER A 369 -15.19 0.27 13.26
CA SER A 369 -15.10 0.00 11.83
C SER A 369 -13.92 0.68 11.13
N GLU A 370 -13.48 1.83 11.62
CA GLU A 370 -12.43 2.65 11.01
C GLU A 370 -11.36 3.04 12.04
N PRO A 371 -10.07 3.05 11.64
CA PRO A 371 -8.98 3.45 12.55
C PRO A 371 -9.12 4.83 13.15
N GLU A 372 -9.80 5.76 12.45
CA GLU A 372 -10.04 7.13 12.90
C GLU A 372 -10.98 7.21 14.11
N GLN A 373 -11.70 6.14 14.41
CA GLN A 373 -12.64 6.09 15.53
C GLN A 373 -11.96 5.83 16.87
N VAL A 374 -10.71 5.40 16.88
CA VAL A 374 -9.89 5.19 18.08
C VAL A 374 -8.74 6.20 18.16
N LYS A 375 -8.23 6.45 19.35
CA LYS A 375 -7.16 7.44 19.59
C LYS A 375 -5.77 6.91 19.20
N LEU A 376 -5.56 6.65 17.89
CA LEU A 376 -4.25 6.27 17.36
C LEU A 376 -3.34 7.50 17.18
N LEU A 377 -2.03 7.32 17.38
CA LEU A 377 -1.06 8.39 17.14
C LEU A 377 -0.93 8.73 15.65
N ASP A 378 -0.97 7.71 14.80
CA ASP A 378 -0.90 7.83 13.35
C ASP A 378 -2.06 7.05 12.71
N ILE A 379 -2.67 7.66 11.70
CA ILE A 379 -3.76 7.06 10.95
C ILE A 379 -3.21 6.43 9.68
N PRO A 380 -3.46 5.12 9.45
CA PRO A 380 -2.99 4.44 8.24
C PRO A 380 -3.74 4.92 6.99
N SER A 381 -3.15 4.69 5.81
CA SER A 381 -3.79 5.09 4.56
C SER A 381 -5.11 4.35 4.31
N SER A 382 -6.12 5.05 3.80
CA SER A 382 -7.42 4.46 3.45
C SER A 382 -7.32 3.32 2.43
N ALA A 383 -6.29 3.33 1.57
CA ALA A 383 -6.02 2.25 0.62
C ALA A 383 -5.58 0.96 1.35
N ALA A 384 -4.71 1.06 2.36
CA ALA A 384 -4.27 -0.07 3.16
C ALA A 384 -5.43 -0.65 4.00
N VAL A 385 -6.25 0.21 4.58
CA VAL A 385 -7.45 -0.20 5.34
C VAL A 385 -8.45 -0.94 4.44
N ARG A 386 -8.75 -0.41 3.25
CA ARG A 386 -9.65 -1.09 2.29
C ARG A 386 -9.13 -2.45 1.88
N GLN A 387 -7.84 -2.57 1.57
CA GLN A 387 -7.24 -3.84 1.19
C GLN A 387 -7.29 -4.87 2.33
N ALA A 388 -7.01 -4.46 3.57
CA ALA A 388 -7.11 -5.32 4.73
C ALA A 388 -8.55 -5.82 4.94
N LYS A 389 -9.55 -4.95 4.84
CA LYS A 389 -10.97 -5.31 4.91
C LYS A 389 -11.37 -6.28 3.80
N GLN A 390 -10.97 -6.03 2.56
CA GLN A 390 -11.26 -6.91 1.44
C GLN A 390 -10.67 -8.31 1.66
N LEU A 391 -9.43 -8.39 2.14
CA LEU A 391 -8.81 -9.66 2.48
C LEU A 391 -9.59 -10.39 3.57
N LEU A 392 -9.95 -9.72 4.67
CA LEU A 392 -10.69 -10.33 5.76
C LEU A 392 -12.09 -10.80 5.33
N GLN A 393 -12.76 -10.08 4.44
CA GLN A 393 -14.03 -10.49 3.83
C GLN A 393 -13.85 -11.73 2.94
N GLN A 394 -12.81 -11.77 2.11
CA GLN A 394 -12.47 -12.94 1.29
C GLN A 394 -12.18 -14.19 2.13
N LEU A 395 -11.53 -14.00 3.27
CA LEU A 395 -11.25 -15.06 4.24
C LEU A 395 -12.48 -15.46 5.08
N GLY A 396 -13.61 -14.76 4.95
CA GLY A 396 -14.83 -15.01 5.72
C GLY A 396 -14.74 -14.64 7.20
N LEU A 397 -13.75 -13.83 7.59
CA LEU A 397 -13.51 -13.45 8.99
C LEU A 397 -14.30 -12.22 9.42
N ILE A 398 -14.70 -11.37 8.47
CA ILE A 398 -15.58 -10.23 8.71
C ILE A 398 -16.75 -10.24 7.72
N SER A 399 -17.89 -9.71 8.16
CA SER A 399 -19.06 -9.40 7.33
C SER A 399 -19.44 -7.96 7.58
N GLY A 400 -19.33 -7.11 6.54
CA GLY A 400 -19.40 -5.66 6.74
C GLY A 400 -18.25 -5.16 7.64
N HIS A 401 -18.61 -4.70 8.83
CA HIS A 401 -17.66 -4.17 9.81
C HIS A 401 -17.51 -5.05 11.08
N GLN A 402 -18.21 -6.18 11.14
CA GLN A 402 -18.25 -7.03 12.30
C GLN A 402 -17.51 -8.36 12.05
N LEU A 403 -16.95 -8.92 13.11
CA LEU A 403 -16.41 -10.27 13.06
C LEU A 403 -17.52 -11.29 12.83
N THR A 404 -17.28 -12.26 11.97
CA THR A 404 -18.09 -13.47 11.85
C THR A 404 -17.83 -14.41 13.05
N SER A 405 -18.57 -15.52 13.15
CA SER A 405 -18.26 -16.60 14.10
C SER A 405 -16.84 -17.13 13.91
N GLU A 406 -16.42 -17.28 12.65
CA GLU A 406 -15.06 -17.68 12.26
C GLU A 406 -14.04 -16.61 12.63
N GLY A 407 -14.37 -15.32 12.43
CA GLY A 407 -13.53 -14.21 12.86
C GLY A 407 -13.31 -14.17 14.36
N GLN A 408 -14.34 -14.39 15.18
CA GLN A 408 -14.22 -14.49 16.63
C GLN A 408 -13.34 -15.66 17.07
N LEU A 409 -13.48 -16.82 16.40
CA LEU A 409 -12.65 -17.97 16.66
C LEU A 409 -11.19 -17.71 16.24
N ALA A 410 -10.97 -17.05 15.09
CA ALA A 410 -9.65 -16.66 14.61
C ALA A 410 -8.91 -15.75 15.60
N GLN A 411 -9.62 -14.79 16.19
CA GLN A 411 -9.08 -13.90 17.22
C GLN A 411 -8.60 -14.67 18.47
N ARG A 412 -9.39 -15.67 18.91
CA ARG A 412 -9.03 -16.53 20.05
C ARG A 412 -7.80 -17.39 19.78
N LEU A 413 -7.59 -17.83 18.54
CA LEU A 413 -6.41 -18.63 18.16
C LEU A 413 -5.11 -17.85 18.32
N GLY A 414 -5.13 -16.55 18.03
CA GLY A 414 -3.97 -15.65 18.13
C GLY A 414 -2.84 -16.01 17.17
N VAL A 415 -3.21 -16.41 15.96
CA VAL A 415 -2.34 -16.59 14.81
C VAL A 415 -2.74 -15.55 13.76
N GLU A 416 -1.94 -15.39 12.71
CA GLU A 416 -2.28 -14.48 11.60
C GLU A 416 -3.63 -14.82 10.98
N PRO A 417 -4.41 -13.83 10.51
CA PRO A 417 -5.76 -14.03 9.99
C PRO A 417 -5.86 -15.09 8.89
N ARG A 418 -4.90 -15.13 7.96
CA ARG A 418 -4.84 -16.14 6.90
C ARG A 418 -4.69 -17.55 7.43
N ILE A 419 -3.81 -17.72 8.40
CA ILE A 419 -3.58 -19.04 9.06
C ILE A 419 -4.80 -19.44 9.87
N ALA A 420 -5.42 -18.52 10.59
CA ALA A 420 -6.65 -18.80 11.33
C ALA A 420 -7.77 -19.26 10.39
N ALA A 421 -8.01 -18.54 9.28
CA ALA A 421 -9.02 -18.91 8.28
C ALA A 421 -8.77 -20.30 7.69
N MET A 422 -7.51 -20.63 7.39
CA MET A 422 -7.10 -21.96 6.93
C MET A 422 -7.46 -23.06 7.93
N LEU A 423 -7.07 -22.88 9.19
CA LEU A 423 -7.29 -23.89 10.24
C LEU A 423 -8.79 -24.11 10.48
N ILE A 424 -9.56 -23.04 10.60
CA ILE A 424 -11.01 -23.08 10.82
C ILE A 424 -11.71 -23.71 9.61
N GLY A 425 -11.39 -23.22 8.41
CA GLY A 425 -12.00 -23.71 7.19
C GLY A 425 -11.66 -25.17 6.88
N ALA A 426 -10.47 -25.66 7.24
CA ALA A 426 -10.09 -27.05 7.12
C ALA A 426 -10.80 -27.92 8.15
N GLN A 427 -10.91 -27.47 9.40
CA GLN A 427 -11.62 -28.18 10.46
C GLN A 427 -13.10 -28.43 10.15
N GLN A 428 -13.76 -27.45 9.55
CA GLN A 428 -15.17 -27.55 9.14
C GLN A 428 -15.42 -28.55 8.02
N ARG A 429 -14.36 -28.99 7.29
CA ARG A 429 -14.48 -29.91 6.17
C ARG A 429 -14.22 -31.36 6.55
N ASP A 430 -13.00 -31.71 6.89
CA ASP A 430 -12.62 -33.07 7.29
C ASP A 430 -11.32 -33.12 8.10
N GLU A 431 -11.08 -34.24 8.76
CA GLU A 431 -9.92 -34.45 9.65
C GLU A 431 -8.56 -34.49 8.91
N THR A 432 -8.54 -34.91 7.64
CA THR A 432 -7.32 -34.94 6.81
C THR A 432 -6.89 -33.54 6.43
N LEU A 433 -7.85 -32.73 6.00
CA LEU A 433 -7.61 -31.30 5.72
C LEU A 433 -7.18 -30.55 6.99
N PHE A 434 -7.85 -30.82 8.12
CA PHE A 434 -7.48 -30.19 9.39
C PHE A 434 -6.06 -30.54 9.84
N ALA A 435 -5.71 -31.85 9.83
CA ALA A 435 -4.34 -32.27 10.15
C ALA A 435 -3.30 -31.65 9.22
N SER A 436 -3.62 -31.56 7.93
CA SER A 436 -2.75 -30.97 6.91
C SER A 436 -2.62 -29.45 7.08
N ALA A 437 -3.72 -28.74 7.41
CA ALA A 437 -3.69 -27.32 7.74
C ALA A 437 -2.80 -27.03 8.95
N LEU A 438 -2.89 -27.84 10.00
CA LEU A 438 -2.02 -27.75 11.17
C LEU A 438 -0.55 -27.94 10.79
N ALA A 439 -0.25 -28.93 9.93
CA ALA A 439 1.10 -29.16 9.46
C ALA A 439 1.63 -27.97 8.65
N VAL A 440 0.84 -27.44 7.72
CA VAL A 440 1.22 -26.24 6.95
C VAL A 440 1.46 -25.03 7.87
N ALA A 441 0.57 -24.80 8.84
CA ALA A 441 0.69 -23.66 9.77
C ALA A 441 2.02 -23.68 10.53
N VAL A 442 2.42 -24.84 11.09
CA VAL A 442 3.66 -24.93 11.87
C VAL A 442 4.92 -24.95 10.99
N MET A 443 4.84 -25.48 9.76
CA MET A 443 5.95 -25.41 8.80
C MET A 443 6.19 -23.97 8.29
N LEU A 444 5.14 -23.15 8.19
CA LEU A 444 5.24 -21.73 7.86
C LEU A 444 5.86 -20.90 9.01
N GLU A 445 5.60 -21.27 10.25
CA GLU A 445 6.26 -20.62 11.42
C GLU A 445 7.76 -20.95 11.51
N GLU A 446 8.17 -22.12 11.03
CA GLU A 446 9.54 -22.64 11.15
C GLU A 446 10.04 -23.22 9.81
N PRO A 447 10.14 -22.40 8.76
CA PRO A 447 10.53 -22.88 7.42
C PRO A 447 11.97 -23.42 7.44
N GLU A 448 12.20 -24.50 6.69
CA GLU A 448 13.54 -25.00 6.44
C GLU A 448 14.27 -24.10 5.43
N ARG A 449 15.57 -23.89 5.65
CA ARG A 449 16.39 -23.06 4.75
C ARG A 449 16.63 -23.80 3.43
N ASN A 450 16.64 -23.02 2.35
CA ASN A 450 16.94 -23.50 0.99
C ASN A 450 15.99 -24.59 0.44
N ILE A 451 14.79 -24.71 0.97
CA ILE A 451 13.74 -25.61 0.48
C ILE A 451 12.59 -24.75 -0.02
N SER A 452 12.31 -24.84 -1.31
CA SER A 452 11.20 -24.12 -1.99
C SER A 452 9.88 -24.91 -1.93
N ASN A 453 9.94 -26.24 -1.85
CA ASN A 453 8.79 -27.13 -1.83
C ASN A 453 8.51 -27.63 -0.40
N VAL A 454 7.37 -27.21 0.15
CA VAL A 454 6.93 -27.62 1.51
C VAL A 454 6.75 -29.14 1.61
N CYS A 455 6.39 -29.84 0.54
CA CYS A 455 6.25 -31.30 0.54
C CYS A 455 7.56 -31.99 0.90
N HIS A 456 8.72 -31.43 0.54
CA HIS A 456 10.01 -31.98 0.96
C HIS A 456 10.22 -31.88 2.49
N SER A 457 9.88 -30.75 3.08
CA SER A 457 9.92 -30.60 4.55
C SER A 457 8.90 -31.52 5.24
N LEU A 458 7.71 -31.70 4.66
CA LEU A 458 6.71 -32.63 5.15
C LEU A 458 7.22 -34.08 5.17
N HIS A 459 7.80 -34.56 4.06
CA HIS A 459 8.37 -35.92 4.00
C HIS A 459 9.48 -36.13 5.02
N ARG A 460 10.37 -35.14 5.20
CA ARG A 460 11.42 -35.21 6.24
C ARG A 460 10.82 -35.29 7.64
N TRP A 461 9.74 -34.53 7.90
CA TRP A 461 9.04 -34.60 9.17
C TRP A 461 8.39 -35.97 9.38
N GLN A 462 7.68 -36.52 8.39
CA GLN A 462 7.06 -37.83 8.45
C GLN A 462 8.08 -38.94 8.67
N GLN A 463 9.28 -38.81 8.11
CA GLN A 463 10.41 -39.74 8.32
C GLN A 463 11.22 -39.49 9.58
N SER A 464 10.82 -38.52 10.42
CA SER A 464 11.56 -38.09 11.62
C SER A 464 12.99 -37.56 11.31
N LYS A 465 13.26 -37.11 10.09
CA LYS A 465 14.53 -36.54 9.63
C LYS A 465 14.58 -35.00 9.67
N HIS A 466 13.48 -34.35 10.00
CA HIS A 466 13.43 -32.91 10.14
C HIS A 466 14.08 -32.48 11.46
N SER A 467 14.99 -31.49 11.43
CA SER A 467 15.74 -31.02 12.61
C SER A 467 14.87 -30.56 13.79
N LYS A 468 13.64 -30.11 13.51
CA LYS A 468 12.69 -29.59 14.49
C LYS A 468 11.44 -30.47 14.67
N THR A 469 11.51 -31.77 14.39
CA THR A 469 10.37 -32.72 14.43
C THR A 469 9.56 -32.60 15.72
N ALA A 470 10.21 -32.65 16.89
CA ALA A 470 9.53 -32.57 18.19
C ALA A 470 8.81 -31.23 18.39
N LEU A 471 9.45 -30.12 18.00
CA LEU A 471 8.87 -28.78 18.12
C LEU A 471 7.64 -28.60 17.21
N LEU A 472 7.72 -29.06 15.96
CA LEU A 472 6.59 -28.98 15.01
C LEU A 472 5.40 -29.79 15.52
N THR A 473 5.64 -31.01 16.01
CA THR A 473 4.60 -31.88 16.58
C THR A 473 3.95 -31.26 17.82
N GLN A 474 4.76 -30.69 18.72
CA GLN A 474 4.27 -30.00 19.91
C GLN A 474 3.38 -28.80 19.56
N ARG A 475 3.82 -27.97 18.60
CA ARG A 475 3.05 -26.78 18.16
C ARG A 475 1.76 -27.16 17.44
N ALA A 476 1.80 -28.18 16.56
CA ALA A 476 0.60 -28.69 15.89
C ALA A 476 -0.45 -29.18 16.89
N ASN A 477 -0.04 -29.96 17.92
CA ASN A 477 -0.93 -30.38 19.00
C ASN A 477 -1.50 -29.21 19.80
N ALA A 478 -0.67 -28.19 20.08
CA ALA A 478 -1.12 -27.03 20.83
C ALA A 478 -2.17 -26.19 20.04
N LEU A 479 -2.02 -26.07 18.72
CA LEU A 479 -3.01 -25.42 17.85
C LEU A 479 -4.28 -26.26 17.74
N ALA A 480 -4.15 -27.59 17.57
CA ALA A 480 -5.29 -28.53 17.53
C ALA A 480 -6.14 -28.43 18.79
N ASN A 481 -5.50 -28.46 19.99
CA ASN A 481 -6.19 -28.34 21.27
C ASN A 481 -7.00 -27.04 21.42
N LYS A 482 -6.50 -25.94 20.89
CA LYS A 482 -7.24 -24.65 20.90
C LYS A 482 -8.52 -24.69 20.05
N LEU A 483 -8.58 -25.58 19.10
CA LEU A 483 -9.74 -25.84 18.25
C LEU A 483 -10.54 -27.06 18.67
N ASN A 484 -10.30 -27.61 19.87
CA ASN A 484 -10.93 -28.83 20.38
C ASN A 484 -10.76 -30.04 19.43
N GLY A 485 -9.65 -30.08 18.70
CA GLY A 485 -9.32 -31.13 17.76
C GLY A 485 -8.06 -31.91 18.16
N THR A 486 -7.68 -32.87 17.33
CA THR A 486 -6.46 -33.66 17.50
C THR A 486 -5.59 -33.63 16.28
N PHE A 487 -4.26 -33.66 16.46
CA PHE A 487 -3.31 -33.74 15.37
C PHE A 487 -2.76 -35.15 15.19
N SER A 488 -2.72 -35.60 13.95
CA SER A 488 -2.07 -36.86 13.58
C SER A 488 -1.29 -36.72 12.29
N LEU A 489 0.04 -36.80 12.37
CA LEU A 489 0.93 -36.69 11.24
C LEU A 489 0.67 -37.77 10.15
N LYS A 490 0.12 -38.93 10.55
CA LYS A 490 -0.26 -40.02 9.62
C LYS A 490 -1.41 -39.63 8.66
N ARG A 491 -2.23 -38.65 9.03
CA ARG A 491 -3.35 -38.15 8.20
C ARG A 491 -2.92 -37.04 7.25
N VAL A 492 -1.72 -36.51 7.40
CA VAL A 492 -1.23 -35.39 6.56
C VAL A 492 -0.84 -35.90 5.19
N THR A 493 -1.42 -35.32 4.15
CA THR A 493 -1.11 -35.63 2.75
C THR A 493 -0.72 -34.36 1.99
N GLU A 494 0.07 -34.49 0.93
CA GLU A 494 0.51 -33.35 0.10
C GLU A 494 -0.68 -32.62 -0.51
N SER A 495 -1.62 -33.36 -1.11
CA SER A 495 -2.81 -32.80 -1.74
C SER A 495 -3.66 -32.02 -0.72
N ALA A 496 -3.87 -32.56 0.49
CA ALA A 496 -4.61 -31.89 1.54
C ALA A 496 -3.84 -30.65 2.08
N CYS A 497 -2.51 -30.67 2.11
CA CYS A 497 -1.70 -29.50 2.42
C CYS A 497 -1.90 -28.38 1.40
N ALA A 498 -1.90 -28.71 0.10
CA ALA A 498 -2.11 -27.74 -0.96
C ALA A 498 -3.53 -27.13 -0.92
N ILE A 499 -4.54 -27.96 -0.73
CA ILE A 499 -5.93 -27.52 -0.58
C ILE A 499 -6.09 -26.63 0.66
N SER A 500 -5.52 -27.03 1.79
CA SER A 500 -5.57 -26.21 3.01
C SER A 500 -4.86 -24.87 2.82
N ALA A 501 -3.67 -24.88 2.21
CA ALA A 501 -2.92 -23.68 1.90
C ALA A 501 -3.72 -22.71 1.00
N SER A 502 -4.51 -23.22 0.05
CA SER A 502 -5.36 -22.39 -0.81
C SER A 502 -6.46 -21.64 -0.04
N LEU A 503 -6.86 -22.12 1.15
CA LEU A 503 -7.80 -21.42 2.04
C LEU A 503 -7.15 -20.20 2.71
N ALA A 504 -5.83 -20.26 3.00
CA ALA A 504 -5.08 -19.14 3.56
C ALA A 504 -4.69 -18.12 2.48
N PHE A 505 -4.36 -18.61 1.31
CA PHE A 505 -3.74 -17.85 0.23
C PHE A 505 -4.51 -17.96 -1.10
N PRO A 506 -5.84 -17.67 -1.13
CA PRO A 506 -6.63 -17.79 -2.36
C PRO A 506 -6.14 -16.84 -3.45
N ASP A 507 -5.61 -15.68 -3.09
CA ASP A 507 -5.01 -14.66 -3.94
C ASP A 507 -3.64 -15.05 -4.50
N ARG A 508 -3.01 -16.11 -3.95
CA ARG A 508 -1.67 -16.59 -4.31
C ARG A 508 -1.67 -17.99 -4.97
N ILE A 509 -2.84 -18.50 -5.35
CA ILE A 509 -2.90 -19.61 -6.28
C ILE A 509 -2.26 -19.14 -7.58
N ALA A 510 -1.31 -19.90 -8.12
CA ALA A 510 -0.49 -19.49 -9.24
C ALA A 510 -0.58 -20.50 -10.38
N GLN A 511 -0.75 -20.02 -11.61
CA GLN A 511 -0.78 -20.81 -12.84
C GLN A 511 0.46 -20.53 -13.67
N LYS A 512 1.08 -21.59 -14.21
CA LYS A 512 2.23 -21.50 -15.08
C LYS A 512 1.91 -20.69 -16.35
N ARG A 513 2.80 -19.81 -16.74
CA ARG A 513 2.64 -18.99 -17.97
C ARG A 513 3.11 -19.75 -19.21
N GLY A 514 2.18 -20.44 -19.87
CA GLY A 514 2.44 -21.15 -21.11
C GLY A 514 3.58 -22.17 -20.97
N GLN A 515 4.54 -22.18 -21.92
CA GLN A 515 5.69 -23.07 -21.91
C GLN A 515 6.92 -22.53 -21.14
N GLN A 516 6.79 -21.40 -20.45
CA GLN A 516 7.91 -20.79 -19.75
C GLN A 516 8.14 -21.49 -18.40
N PHE A 517 9.29 -22.17 -18.27
CA PHE A 517 9.69 -22.84 -17.04
C PHE A 517 9.82 -21.84 -15.88
N GLY A 518 9.24 -22.17 -14.74
CA GLY A 518 9.36 -21.41 -13.50
C GLY A 518 8.65 -20.04 -13.48
N ARG A 519 7.88 -19.67 -14.51
CA ARG A 519 7.12 -18.41 -14.53
C ARG A 519 5.63 -18.62 -14.34
N TYR A 520 5.07 -17.89 -13.41
CA TYR A 520 3.70 -18.03 -12.95
C TYR A 520 2.93 -16.71 -12.99
N LEU A 521 1.62 -16.80 -13.13
CA LEU A 521 0.66 -15.73 -12.86
C LEU A 521 -0.13 -16.13 -11.62
N MET A 522 -0.21 -15.25 -10.62
CA MET A 522 -1.00 -15.50 -9.41
C MET A 522 -2.44 -15.01 -9.59
N ALA A 523 -3.36 -15.52 -8.77
CA ALA A 523 -4.78 -15.17 -8.75
C ALA A 523 -5.05 -13.67 -8.49
N ASN A 524 -4.11 -12.96 -7.86
CA ASN A 524 -4.14 -11.50 -7.71
C ASN A 524 -3.64 -10.72 -8.93
N GLY A 525 -3.34 -11.38 -10.05
CA GLY A 525 -2.87 -10.77 -11.30
C GLY A 525 -1.37 -10.48 -11.37
N HIS A 526 -0.60 -10.74 -10.30
CA HIS A 526 0.85 -10.47 -10.27
C HIS A 526 1.66 -11.67 -10.77
N GLY A 527 2.78 -11.36 -11.44
CA GLY A 527 3.75 -12.35 -11.88
C GLY A 527 4.64 -12.84 -10.73
N ALA A 528 4.93 -14.14 -10.71
CA ALA A 528 5.88 -14.75 -9.81
C ALA A 528 6.81 -15.69 -10.57
N GLU A 529 8.06 -15.86 -10.09
CA GLU A 529 9.04 -16.71 -10.73
C GLU A 529 9.81 -17.53 -9.70
N LEU A 530 10.19 -18.75 -10.09
CA LEU A 530 11.10 -19.64 -9.37
C LEU A 530 12.53 -19.44 -9.89
N ARG A 531 13.50 -19.99 -9.18
CA ARG A 531 14.88 -20.11 -9.70
C ARG A 531 14.89 -21.04 -10.92
N GLU A 532 15.86 -20.82 -11.81
CA GLU A 532 15.93 -21.55 -13.10
C GLU A 532 16.05 -23.07 -12.95
N ASP A 533 16.61 -23.56 -11.84
CA ASP A 533 16.86 -24.96 -11.52
C ASP A 533 15.86 -25.55 -10.51
N ASP A 534 14.82 -24.81 -10.14
CA ASP A 534 13.86 -25.25 -9.12
C ASP A 534 12.92 -26.34 -9.66
N PRO A 535 12.83 -27.50 -8.99
CA PRO A 535 11.96 -28.59 -9.44
C PRO A 535 10.49 -28.22 -9.61
N LEU A 536 9.99 -27.26 -8.83
CA LEU A 536 8.62 -26.77 -8.94
C LEU A 536 8.31 -26.03 -10.26
N GLY A 537 9.34 -25.64 -11.01
CA GLY A 537 9.16 -24.90 -12.26
C GLY A 537 8.42 -25.67 -13.37
N GLY A 538 8.28 -26.99 -13.20
CA GLY A 538 7.50 -27.88 -14.10
C GLY A 538 6.00 -27.91 -13.80
N GLU A 539 5.60 -27.60 -12.57
CA GLU A 539 4.22 -27.74 -12.09
C GLU A 539 3.29 -26.73 -12.78
N GLU A 540 2.06 -27.15 -13.08
CA GLU A 540 1.08 -26.29 -13.74
C GLU A 540 0.45 -25.30 -12.77
N TYR A 541 0.15 -25.75 -11.55
CA TYR A 541 -0.42 -24.91 -10.50
C TYR A 541 0.36 -25.04 -9.19
N LEU A 542 0.50 -23.93 -8.51
CA LEU A 542 1.12 -23.85 -7.18
C LEU A 542 0.22 -23.04 -6.24
N VAL A 543 0.32 -23.29 -4.94
CA VAL A 543 -0.05 -22.32 -3.91
C VAL A 543 1.23 -21.71 -3.38
N VAL A 544 1.39 -20.41 -3.59
CA VAL A 544 2.60 -19.67 -3.18
C VAL A 544 2.42 -19.19 -1.75
N LEU A 545 3.31 -19.61 -0.87
CA LEU A 545 3.26 -19.36 0.56
C LEU A 545 4.15 -18.21 0.99
N ASP A 546 5.34 -18.12 0.38
CA ASP A 546 6.29 -17.05 0.66
C ASP A 546 6.94 -16.52 -0.63
N LEU A 547 7.13 -15.20 -0.66
CA LEU A 547 7.63 -14.46 -1.82
C LEU A 547 8.67 -13.43 -1.38
N MET A 548 9.70 -13.26 -2.20
CA MET A 548 10.66 -12.16 -2.09
C MET A 548 10.59 -11.25 -3.33
N ARG A 549 11.08 -10.03 -3.20
CA ARG A 549 11.20 -9.12 -4.34
C ARG A 549 12.18 -9.68 -5.38
N GLY A 550 11.74 -9.89 -6.61
CA GLY A 550 12.59 -10.19 -7.74
C GLY A 550 13.36 -8.96 -8.26
N GLN A 551 14.35 -9.19 -9.11
CA GLN A 551 15.14 -8.11 -9.72
C GLN A 551 14.38 -7.30 -10.80
N LYS A 552 13.25 -7.82 -11.29
CA LYS A 552 12.35 -7.22 -12.28
C LYS A 552 10.93 -7.17 -11.72
N ASN A 553 9.94 -6.89 -12.53
CA ASN A 553 8.53 -6.75 -12.11
C ASN A 553 7.85 -8.04 -11.57
N ALA A 554 8.54 -9.18 -11.51
CA ALA A 554 8.04 -10.43 -10.94
C ALA A 554 8.61 -10.66 -9.54
N SER A 555 7.80 -11.23 -8.63
CA SER A 555 8.24 -11.64 -7.28
C SER A 555 8.86 -13.03 -7.34
N GLN A 556 9.96 -13.25 -6.60
CA GLN A 556 10.61 -14.57 -6.53
C GLN A 556 9.92 -15.46 -5.50
N ILE A 557 9.48 -16.63 -5.90
CA ILE A 557 8.88 -17.63 -5.03
C ILE A 557 9.97 -18.23 -4.13
N GLN A 558 9.77 -18.17 -2.83
CA GLN A 558 10.66 -18.77 -1.82
C GLN A 558 10.11 -20.09 -1.30
N LEU A 559 8.78 -20.18 -1.18
CA LEU A 559 8.11 -21.36 -0.65
C LEU A 559 6.76 -21.56 -1.35
N ALA A 560 6.49 -22.76 -1.83
CA ALA A 560 5.24 -23.10 -2.49
C ALA A 560 4.87 -24.58 -2.26
N ILE A 561 3.62 -24.93 -2.61
CA ILE A 561 3.11 -26.31 -2.64
C ILE A 561 2.52 -26.56 -4.03
N PRO A 562 2.84 -27.68 -4.72
CA PRO A 562 2.15 -28.10 -5.94
C PRO A 562 0.66 -28.29 -5.68
N LEU A 563 -0.17 -27.81 -6.60
CA LEU A 563 -1.62 -27.85 -6.47
C LEU A 563 -2.26 -28.65 -7.61
N ASP A 564 -3.02 -29.67 -7.25
CA ASP A 564 -3.93 -30.31 -8.20
C ASP A 564 -5.23 -29.52 -8.27
N LEU A 565 -5.48 -28.94 -9.45
CA LEU A 565 -6.67 -28.16 -9.69
C LEU A 565 -7.96 -28.96 -9.56
N SER A 566 -7.95 -30.23 -9.97
CA SER A 566 -9.12 -31.12 -9.89
C SER A 566 -9.49 -31.40 -8.44
N ALA A 567 -8.50 -31.66 -7.60
CA ALA A 567 -8.71 -31.84 -6.16
C ALA A 567 -9.21 -30.55 -5.49
N LEU A 568 -8.69 -29.39 -5.88
CA LEU A 568 -9.18 -28.10 -5.41
C LEU A 568 -10.65 -27.88 -5.80
N GLN A 569 -11.03 -28.17 -7.05
CA GLN A 569 -12.42 -28.03 -7.53
C GLN A 569 -13.41 -28.90 -6.77
N GLN A 570 -13.00 -30.11 -6.40
CA GLN A 570 -13.82 -31.02 -5.61
C GLN A 570 -13.97 -30.54 -4.15
N SER A 571 -12.88 -30.09 -3.54
CA SER A 571 -12.87 -29.71 -2.11
C SER A 571 -13.37 -28.30 -1.84
N ASN A 572 -13.22 -27.39 -2.80
CA ASN A 572 -13.62 -25.98 -2.68
C ASN A 572 -14.16 -25.43 -4.00
N PRO A 573 -15.34 -25.89 -4.48
CA PRO A 573 -15.92 -25.45 -5.75
C PRO A 573 -16.23 -23.95 -5.78
N SER A 574 -16.41 -23.30 -4.63
CA SER A 574 -16.70 -21.86 -4.52
C SER A 574 -15.52 -20.96 -4.88
N CYS A 575 -14.29 -21.49 -4.93
CA CYS A 575 -13.12 -20.71 -5.36
C CYS A 575 -13.13 -20.43 -6.88
N LEU A 576 -13.93 -21.20 -7.66
CA LEU A 576 -14.09 -21.03 -9.09
C LEU A 576 -15.35 -20.21 -9.39
N VAL A 577 -15.15 -18.99 -9.79
CA VAL A 577 -16.23 -18.07 -10.20
C VAL A 577 -16.45 -18.17 -11.70
N SER A 578 -17.70 -18.35 -12.12
CA SER A 578 -18.08 -18.27 -13.53
C SER A 578 -18.27 -16.83 -13.94
N HIS A 579 -17.50 -16.38 -14.91
CA HIS A 579 -17.56 -15.01 -15.45
C HIS A 579 -17.77 -15.06 -16.96
N GLU A 580 -18.77 -14.33 -17.46
CA GLU A 580 -18.92 -14.14 -18.89
C GLU A 580 -18.02 -12.98 -19.33
N HIS A 581 -16.99 -13.29 -20.11
CA HIS A 581 -16.09 -12.34 -20.69
C HIS A 581 -16.48 -12.09 -22.15
N ILE A 582 -16.92 -10.87 -22.41
CA ILE A 582 -17.27 -10.44 -23.75
C ILE A 582 -16.44 -9.19 -24.05
N ASP A 583 -15.58 -9.29 -25.06
CA ASP A 583 -14.74 -8.20 -25.49
C ASP A 583 -14.50 -8.29 -27.00
N TRP A 584 -13.98 -7.23 -27.60
CA TRP A 584 -13.57 -7.23 -29.00
C TRP A 584 -12.12 -7.72 -29.15
N ASP A 585 -11.94 -8.86 -29.84
CA ASP A 585 -10.61 -9.37 -30.19
C ASP A 585 -10.09 -8.62 -31.41
N GLU A 586 -9.22 -7.66 -31.20
CA GLU A 586 -8.63 -6.83 -32.26
C GLU A 586 -7.78 -7.65 -33.23
N SER A 587 -7.12 -8.71 -32.74
CA SER A 587 -6.24 -9.55 -33.54
C SER A 587 -7.02 -10.39 -34.56
N LYS A 588 -8.23 -10.79 -34.20
CA LYS A 588 -9.13 -11.61 -35.02
C LYS A 588 -10.26 -10.81 -35.67
N GLY A 589 -10.41 -9.53 -35.31
CA GLY A 589 -11.47 -8.65 -35.81
C GLY A 589 -12.89 -9.14 -35.54
N ARG A 590 -13.10 -9.86 -34.41
CA ARG A 590 -14.39 -10.45 -34.05
C ARG A 590 -14.65 -10.30 -32.54
N LEU A 591 -15.94 -10.40 -32.19
CA LEU A 591 -16.35 -10.47 -30.79
C LEU A 591 -15.84 -11.77 -30.17
N LEU A 592 -15.14 -11.63 -29.04
CA LEU A 592 -14.76 -12.73 -28.16
C LEU A 592 -15.84 -12.84 -27.09
N ALA A 593 -16.63 -13.90 -27.12
CA ALA A 593 -17.63 -14.18 -26.11
C ALA A 593 -17.32 -15.54 -25.47
N GLU A 594 -16.89 -15.49 -24.22
CA GLU A 594 -16.45 -16.68 -23.48
C GLU A 594 -17.11 -16.72 -22.10
N LYS A 595 -17.55 -17.88 -21.69
CA LYS A 595 -17.81 -18.20 -20.31
C LYS A 595 -16.51 -18.70 -19.71
N GLN A 596 -15.88 -17.89 -18.87
CA GLN A 596 -14.62 -18.21 -18.23
C GLN A 596 -14.89 -18.67 -16.80
N ARG A 597 -14.26 -19.77 -16.39
CA ARG A 597 -14.15 -20.15 -15.00
C ARG A 597 -12.84 -19.61 -14.46
N ARG A 598 -12.90 -18.79 -13.44
CA ARG A 598 -11.75 -18.05 -12.92
C ARG A 598 -11.51 -18.33 -11.43
N ILE A 599 -10.23 -18.27 -11.07
CA ILE A 599 -9.77 -18.10 -9.69
C ILE A 599 -9.10 -16.73 -9.64
N GLY A 600 -9.78 -15.71 -9.10
CA GLY A 600 -9.32 -14.34 -9.23
C GLY A 600 -9.08 -13.95 -10.71
N GLU A 601 -7.86 -13.51 -11.04
CA GLU A 601 -7.46 -13.16 -12.40
C GLU A 601 -7.03 -14.37 -13.27
N LEU A 602 -6.93 -15.57 -12.69
CA LEU A 602 -6.57 -16.78 -13.43
C LEU A 602 -7.76 -17.34 -14.21
N VAL A 603 -7.62 -17.49 -15.51
CA VAL A 603 -8.60 -18.14 -16.35
C VAL A 603 -8.28 -19.64 -16.44
N VAL A 604 -9.03 -20.45 -15.70
CA VAL A 604 -8.81 -21.89 -15.59
C VAL A 604 -9.45 -22.67 -16.75
N ASN A 605 -10.65 -22.24 -17.14
CA ASN A 605 -11.37 -22.83 -18.26
C ASN A 605 -12.07 -21.75 -19.08
N ARG A 606 -12.19 -21.99 -20.39
CA ARG A 606 -12.86 -21.12 -21.35
C ARG A 606 -13.84 -21.95 -22.19
N GLU A 607 -15.07 -21.53 -22.22
CA GLU A 607 -16.13 -22.11 -23.05
C GLU A 607 -16.68 -20.99 -23.93
N THR A 608 -16.76 -21.22 -25.22
CA THR A 608 -17.33 -20.24 -26.16
C THR A 608 -18.82 -20.06 -25.91
N LEU A 609 -19.26 -18.84 -25.73
CA LEU A 609 -20.68 -18.49 -25.65
C LEU A 609 -21.26 -18.37 -27.05
N ALA A 610 -22.19 -19.23 -27.40
CA ALA A 610 -22.81 -19.26 -28.72
C ALA A 610 -23.70 -18.00 -28.97
N GLN A 611 -24.32 -17.49 -27.91
CA GLN A 611 -25.19 -16.29 -27.97
C GLN A 611 -24.92 -15.42 -26.72
N PRO A 612 -24.03 -14.44 -26.82
CA PRO A 612 -23.81 -13.49 -25.73
C PRO A 612 -25.05 -12.58 -25.55
N GLY A 613 -25.35 -12.24 -24.32
CA GLY A 613 -26.43 -11.32 -23.99
C GLY A 613 -26.21 -9.95 -24.66
N LYS A 614 -27.28 -9.36 -25.22
CA LYS A 614 -27.23 -8.12 -25.98
C LYS A 614 -26.59 -6.97 -25.18
N GLU A 615 -26.96 -6.82 -23.93
CA GLU A 615 -26.42 -5.79 -23.03
C GLU A 615 -24.87 -5.88 -22.89
N LYS A 616 -24.35 -7.10 -22.69
CA LYS A 616 -22.90 -7.32 -22.60
C LYS A 616 -22.16 -7.09 -23.92
N MET A 617 -22.81 -7.37 -25.05
CA MET A 617 -22.28 -7.03 -26.37
C MET A 617 -22.13 -5.52 -26.53
N THR A 618 -23.20 -4.77 -26.14
CA THR A 618 -23.17 -3.31 -26.15
C THR A 618 -22.04 -2.76 -25.28
N GLN A 619 -21.88 -3.25 -24.05
CA GLN A 619 -20.80 -2.86 -23.15
C GLN A 619 -19.40 -3.17 -23.73
N ALA A 620 -19.21 -4.32 -24.38
CA ALA A 620 -17.94 -4.65 -25.05
C ALA A 620 -17.62 -3.68 -26.20
N LEU A 621 -18.63 -3.30 -26.99
CA LEU A 621 -18.45 -2.31 -28.05
C LEU A 621 -18.19 -0.90 -27.51
N LEU A 622 -18.86 -0.49 -26.44
CA LEU A 622 -18.56 0.78 -25.74
C LEU A 622 -17.13 0.79 -25.20
N SER A 623 -16.69 -0.32 -24.59
CA SER A 623 -15.31 -0.47 -24.13
C SER A 623 -14.30 -0.40 -25.27
N TYR A 624 -14.62 -0.95 -26.43
CA TYR A 624 -13.81 -0.82 -27.64
C TYR A 624 -13.72 0.64 -28.10
N VAL A 625 -14.84 1.37 -28.18
CA VAL A 625 -14.87 2.80 -28.52
C VAL A 625 -14.03 3.60 -27.54
N ARG A 626 -14.14 3.31 -26.23
CA ARG A 626 -13.39 3.99 -25.18
C ARG A 626 -11.87 3.79 -25.31
N ARG A 627 -11.42 2.58 -25.69
CA ARG A 627 -9.99 2.28 -25.93
C ARG A 627 -9.44 2.90 -27.20
N LYS A 628 -10.22 2.91 -28.27
CA LYS A 628 -9.76 3.38 -29.58
C LYS A 628 -10.00 4.86 -29.82
N GLY A 629 -10.83 5.49 -29.00
CA GLY A 629 -11.25 6.87 -29.16
C GLY A 629 -12.43 7.04 -30.11
N LEU A 630 -12.96 8.26 -30.17
CA LEU A 630 -14.12 8.62 -30.98
C LEU A 630 -13.90 8.43 -32.48
N ALA A 631 -12.68 8.33 -32.95
CA ALA A 631 -12.33 8.17 -34.37
C ALA A 631 -12.84 6.84 -34.99
N VAL A 632 -13.26 5.87 -34.17
CA VAL A 632 -13.85 4.61 -34.67
C VAL A 632 -15.33 4.75 -35.07
N LEU A 633 -15.96 5.87 -34.70
CA LEU A 633 -17.30 6.22 -35.11
C LEU A 633 -17.26 6.92 -36.49
N ASP A 634 -18.30 6.75 -37.29
CA ASP A 634 -18.40 7.42 -38.59
C ASP A 634 -18.89 8.87 -38.44
N TRP A 635 -17.95 9.77 -38.31
CA TRP A 635 -18.22 11.21 -38.26
C TRP A 635 -18.39 11.81 -39.63
N GLY A 636 -19.41 11.39 -40.38
CA GLY A 636 -19.72 12.04 -41.65
C GLY A 636 -19.82 13.57 -41.52
N ASP A 637 -19.70 14.31 -42.63
CA ASP A 637 -19.66 15.79 -42.67
C ASP A 637 -20.73 16.47 -41.82
N LYS A 638 -21.93 15.88 -41.73
CA LYS A 638 -23.06 16.45 -40.98
C LYS A 638 -22.84 16.37 -39.46
N SER A 639 -22.40 15.24 -38.94
CA SER A 639 -22.18 15.04 -37.52
C SER A 639 -20.91 15.79 -37.02
N GLN A 640 -19.87 15.82 -37.85
CA GLN A 640 -18.67 16.62 -37.58
C GLN A 640 -19.04 18.12 -37.50
N SER A 641 -19.74 18.63 -38.51
CA SER A 641 -20.20 20.03 -38.56
C SER A 641 -21.11 20.37 -37.38
N LEU A 642 -21.98 19.46 -36.97
CA LEU A 642 -22.83 19.65 -35.79
C LEU A 642 -22.01 19.75 -34.51
N LEU A 643 -21.06 18.85 -34.31
CA LEU A 643 -20.21 18.84 -33.12
C LEU A 643 -19.37 20.11 -33.02
N GLU A 644 -18.74 20.54 -34.14
CA GLU A 644 -17.96 21.79 -34.17
C GLU A 644 -18.85 23.00 -33.85
N ARG A 645 -20.08 23.03 -34.41
CA ARG A 645 -21.05 24.11 -34.13
C ARG A 645 -21.47 24.15 -32.67
N ILE A 646 -21.70 22.99 -32.03
CA ILE A 646 -21.98 22.92 -30.57
C ILE A 646 -20.80 23.42 -29.77
N ARG A 647 -19.59 23.02 -30.11
CA ARG A 647 -18.36 23.48 -29.42
C ARG A 647 -18.17 24.99 -29.53
N CYS A 648 -18.43 25.55 -30.68
CA CYS A 648 -18.46 27.00 -30.86
C CYS A 648 -19.54 27.66 -29.99
N ALA A 649 -20.73 27.07 -29.91
CA ALA A 649 -21.80 27.60 -29.07
C ALA A 649 -21.42 27.59 -27.58
N ILE A 650 -20.78 26.54 -27.09
CA ILE A 650 -20.24 26.45 -25.72
C ILE A 650 -19.20 27.56 -25.46
N GLU A 651 -18.31 27.80 -26.43
CA GLU A 651 -17.28 28.82 -26.33
C GLU A 651 -17.84 30.25 -26.30
N TRP A 652 -18.83 30.54 -27.17
CA TRP A 652 -19.34 31.91 -27.38
C TRP A 652 -20.52 32.27 -26.49
N LEU A 653 -21.25 31.29 -25.96
CA LEU A 653 -22.41 31.47 -25.08
C LEU A 653 -22.25 30.65 -23.78
N PRO A 654 -21.20 30.88 -22.99
CA PRO A 654 -20.85 30.07 -21.82
C PRO A 654 -21.89 30.17 -20.66
N GLU A 655 -22.77 31.16 -20.70
CA GLU A 655 -23.85 31.33 -19.71
C GLU A 655 -25.00 30.34 -19.85
N GLN A 656 -25.05 29.61 -20.95
CA GLN A 656 -26.06 28.57 -21.16
C GLN A 656 -25.62 27.24 -20.53
N ALA A 657 -26.57 26.42 -20.08
CA ALA A 657 -26.28 25.14 -19.43
C ALA A 657 -25.91 24.03 -20.44
N TRP A 658 -24.81 24.25 -21.20
CA TRP A 658 -24.37 23.28 -22.19
C TRP A 658 -23.86 21.99 -21.51
N PRO A 659 -24.20 20.79 -22.06
CA PRO A 659 -23.51 19.57 -21.68
C PRO A 659 -22.06 19.61 -22.21
N ALA A 660 -21.15 18.94 -21.49
CA ALA A 660 -19.75 18.83 -21.95
C ALA A 660 -19.65 18.04 -23.27
N MET A 661 -18.95 18.60 -24.27
CA MET A 661 -18.84 18.06 -25.64
C MET A 661 -17.40 17.91 -26.11
N ASP A 662 -16.43 18.01 -25.18
CA ASP A 662 -15.04 17.65 -25.47
C ASP A 662 -14.88 16.13 -25.60
N ASP A 663 -13.79 15.69 -26.26
CA ASP A 663 -13.57 14.28 -26.54
C ASP A 663 -13.49 13.40 -25.28
N ALA A 664 -12.91 13.94 -24.21
CA ALA A 664 -12.75 13.20 -22.95
C ALA A 664 -14.12 12.96 -22.28
N SER A 665 -14.96 14.00 -22.24
CA SER A 665 -16.33 13.91 -21.69
C SER A 665 -17.21 12.98 -22.53
N LEU A 666 -17.13 13.07 -23.84
CA LEU A 666 -17.89 12.17 -24.74
C LEU A 666 -17.45 10.70 -24.57
N LEU A 667 -16.15 10.43 -24.38
CA LEU A 667 -15.65 9.07 -24.12
C LEU A 667 -16.00 8.55 -22.73
N SER A 668 -16.04 9.42 -21.73
CA SER A 668 -16.39 9.00 -20.35
C SER A 668 -17.86 8.67 -20.18
N GLU A 669 -18.73 9.29 -20.97
CA GLU A 669 -20.19 9.23 -20.84
C GLU A 669 -20.89 8.52 -22.01
N LEU A 670 -20.20 7.55 -22.65
CA LEU A 670 -20.73 6.79 -23.78
C LEU A 670 -22.08 6.13 -23.49
N GLU A 671 -22.30 5.67 -22.27
CA GLU A 671 -23.53 5.06 -21.82
C GLU A 671 -24.73 6.01 -21.87
N GLN A 672 -24.52 7.31 -21.73
CA GLN A 672 -25.58 8.31 -21.71
C GLN A 672 -26.00 8.78 -23.10
N TRP A 673 -25.04 8.92 -24.02
CA TRP A 673 -25.34 9.54 -25.31
C TRP A 673 -25.24 8.60 -26.52
N LEU A 674 -24.37 7.55 -26.45
CA LEU A 674 -24.14 6.63 -27.57
C LEU A 674 -24.93 5.33 -27.42
N GLU A 675 -24.95 4.73 -26.22
CA GLU A 675 -25.59 3.44 -25.95
C GLU A 675 -27.07 3.40 -26.38
N PRO A 676 -27.92 4.43 -26.16
CA PRO A 676 -29.30 4.41 -26.57
C PRO A 676 -29.51 4.19 -28.08
N TYR A 677 -28.49 4.52 -28.87
CA TYR A 677 -28.51 4.38 -30.33
C TYR A 677 -27.86 3.10 -30.84
N MET A 678 -27.40 2.21 -29.92
CA MET A 678 -26.75 0.95 -30.28
C MET A 678 -27.70 -0.25 -30.36
N ALA A 679 -28.99 -0.05 -30.37
CA ALA A 679 -29.99 -1.14 -30.34
C ALA A 679 -29.80 -2.21 -31.47
N HIS A 680 -29.24 -1.80 -32.59
CA HIS A 680 -29.01 -2.67 -33.77
C HIS A 680 -27.51 -2.88 -34.07
N VAL A 681 -26.63 -2.50 -33.16
CA VAL A 681 -25.19 -2.63 -33.33
C VAL A 681 -24.75 -3.95 -32.72
N ALA A 682 -24.24 -4.84 -33.54
CA ALA A 682 -23.73 -6.16 -33.12
C ALA A 682 -22.25 -6.33 -33.41
N THR A 683 -21.67 -5.50 -34.29
CA THR A 683 -20.26 -5.58 -34.68
C THR A 683 -19.62 -4.18 -34.71
N VAL A 684 -18.30 -4.12 -34.74
CA VAL A 684 -17.58 -2.84 -34.94
C VAL A 684 -17.97 -2.14 -36.24
N LYS A 685 -18.25 -2.90 -37.30
CA LYS A 685 -18.70 -2.32 -38.57
C LYS A 685 -20.08 -1.63 -38.45
N ASP A 686 -20.90 -2.10 -37.53
CA ASP A 686 -22.21 -1.50 -37.29
C ASP A 686 -22.14 -0.18 -36.54
N LEU A 687 -21.03 0.13 -35.92
CA LEU A 687 -20.79 1.44 -35.27
C LEU A 687 -20.90 2.58 -36.29
N ALA A 688 -20.51 2.32 -37.54
CA ALA A 688 -20.68 3.29 -38.66
C ALA A 688 -22.16 3.58 -39.04
N LYS A 689 -23.08 2.74 -38.57
CA LYS A 689 -24.55 2.92 -38.86
C LYS A 689 -25.24 3.80 -37.80
N ILE A 690 -24.54 4.16 -36.71
CA ILE A 690 -25.13 4.98 -35.67
C ILE A 690 -25.39 6.39 -36.17
N ASN A 691 -26.58 6.91 -35.97
CA ASN A 691 -26.89 8.29 -36.29
C ASN A 691 -26.34 9.24 -35.23
N LEU A 692 -25.08 9.64 -35.40
CA LEU A 692 -24.39 10.53 -34.47
C LEU A 692 -25.05 11.91 -34.36
N CYS A 693 -25.67 12.41 -35.44
CA CYS A 693 -26.41 13.68 -35.38
C CYS A 693 -27.59 13.60 -34.42
N GLU A 694 -28.33 12.51 -34.42
CA GLU A 694 -29.44 12.29 -33.50
C GLU A 694 -28.97 12.14 -32.06
N ALA A 695 -27.91 11.36 -31.87
CA ALA A 695 -27.28 11.15 -30.54
C ALA A 695 -26.78 12.47 -29.92
N LEU A 696 -26.11 13.32 -30.72
CA LEU A 696 -25.64 14.63 -30.26
C LEU A 696 -26.78 15.60 -29.95
N ASN A 697 -27.82 15.62 -30.79
CA ASN A 697 -29.00 16.46 -30.52
C ASN A 697 -29.75 16.03 -29.29
N ALA A 698 -29.86 14.71 -29.04
CA ALA A 698 -30.47 14.20 -27.83
C ALA A 698 -29.66 14.55 -26.57
N ARG A 699 -28.30 14.49 -26.66
CA ARG A 699 -27.42 14.93 -25.59
C ARG A 699 -27.55 16.42 -25.29
N LEU A 700 -27.74 17.28 -26.32
CA LEU A 700 -28.05 18.70 -26.11
C LEU A 700 -29.32 18.87 -25.29
N GLY A 701 -30.32 18.10 -25.61
CA GLY A 701 -31.64 18.18 -24.97
C GLY A 701 -32.42 19.42 -25.37
N TRP A 702 -33.69 19.46 -24.98
CA TRP A 702 -34.55 20.64 -25.13
C TRP A 702 -34.25 21.63 -23.97
N PRO A 703 -34.22 22.98 -24.22
CA PRO A 703 -34.47 23.68 -25.49
C PRO A 703 -33.19 23.92 -26.33
N LEU A 704 -32.01 23.53 -25.87
CA LEU A 704 -30.71 23.88 -26.48
C LEU A 704 -30.58 23.38 -27.93
N ASN A 705 -31.15 22.22 -28.24
CA ASN A 705 -31.13 21.65 -29.58
C ASN A 705 -31.89 22.49 -30.61
N GLN A 706 -32.93 23.26 -30.19
CA GLN A 706 -33.64 24.21 -31.06
C GLN A 706 -32.95 25.57 -31.08
N GLN A 707 -32.54 26.08 -29.94
CA GLN A 707 -31.87 27.35 -29.79
C GLN A 707 -30.53 27.42 -30.52
N LEU A 708 -29.84 26.25 -30.65
CA LEU A 708 -28.59 26.17 -31.42
C LEU A 708 -28.77 26.61 -32.88
N ASP A 709 -29.89 26.25 -33.52
CA ASP A 709 -30.17 26.65 -34.92
C ASP A 709 -30.54 28.14 -35.04
N GLU A 710 -31.05 28.74 -33.97
CA GLU A 710 -31.34 30.18 -33.89
C GLU A 710 -30.04 30.97 -33.65
N TRP A 711 -29.21 30.57 -32.68
CA TRP A 711 -28.02 31.31 -32.24
C TRP A 711 -26.84 31.11 -33.18
N LEU A 712 -26.66 29.91 -33.71
CA LEU A 712 -25.62 29.55 -34.66
C LEU A 712 -26.24 28.87 -35.88
N PRO A 713 -26.89 29.62 -36.79
CA PRO A 713 -27.58 29.03 -37.94
C PRO A 713 -26.62 28.30 -38.87
N LYS A 714 -27.09 27.21 -39.48
CA LYS A 714 -26.31 26.42 -40.49
C LYS A 714 -26.04 27.21 -41.75
N HIS A 715 -26.95 28.09 -42.09
CA HIS A 715 -26.87 28.87 -43.32
C HIS A 715 -27.14 30.36 -43.02
N TYR A 716 -26.49 31.23 -43.78
CA TYR A 716 -26.80 32.65 -43.84
C TYR A 716 -27.60 32.94 -45.08
N THR A 717 -28.72 33.68 -44.93
CA THR A 717 -29.53 34.12 -46.06
C THR A 717 -28.91 35.37 -46.62
N LEU A 718 -28.38 35.28 -47.84
CA LEU A 718 -27.74 36.38 -48.52
C LEU A 718 -28.74 37.44 -48.95
N PRO A 719 -28.34 38.70 -49.21
CA PRO A 719 -29.24 39.75 -49.77
C PRO A 719 -29.91 39.35 -51.06
N THR A 720 -29.38 38.39 -51.80
CA THR A 720 -29.99 37.83 -53.02
C THR A 720 -31.13 36.81 -52.71
N GLY A 721 -31.40 36.48 -51.45
CA GLY A 721 -32.35 35.46 -51.03
C GLY A 721 -31.82 34.03 -51.07
N THR A 722 -30.57 33.82 -51.52
CA THR A 722 -29.94 32.47 -51.52
C THR A 722 -29.37 32.14 -50.17
N GLN A 723 -29.41 30.86 -49.79
CA GLN A 723 -28.78 30.41 -48.55
C GLN A 723 -27.35 29.90 -48.80
N GLN A 724 -26.42 30.37 -48.00
CA GLN A 724 -25.02 29.97 -48.03
C GLN A 724 -24.61 29.38 -46.71
N MET A 725 -23.94 28.23 -46.74
CA MET A 725 -23.50 27.49 -45.55
C MET A 725 -22.42 28.26 -44.77
N ILE A 726 -22.58 28.35 -43.45
CA ILE A 726 -21.58 28.86 -42.53
C ILE A 726 -20.72 27.71 -42.05
N ARG A 727 -19.44 27.82 -42.11
CA ARG A 727 -18.46 26.87 -41.58
C ARG A 727 -18.07 27.29 -40.16
N TYR A 728 -18.30 26.41 -39.20
CA TYR A 728 -17.92 26.59 -37.83
C TYR A 728 -16.66 25.75 -37.52
N GLN A 729 -15.77 26.26 -36.72
CA GLN A 729 -14.59 25.59 -36.25
C GLN A 729 -14.24 26.11 -34.87
N GLN A 730 -14.05 25.26 -33.87
CA GLN A 730 -13.70 25.66 -32.52
C GLN A 730 -12.40 26.46 -32.51
N GLY A 731 -12.35 27.53 -31.72
CA GLY A 731 -11.17 28.42 -31.59
C GLY A 731 -10.96 29.36 -32.77
N ALA A 732 -11.86 29.41 -33.77
CA ALA A 732 -11.80 30.30 -34.91
C ALA A 732 -13.15 30.96 -35.19
N ASN A 733 -13.14 32.17 -35.79
CA ASN A 733 -14.38 32.81 -36.19
C ASN A 733 -15.04 32.04 -37.33
N PRO A 734 -16.39 31.98 -37.34
CA PRO A 734 -17.12 31.29 -38.35
C PRO A 734 -16.97 31.91 -39.74
N VAL A 735 -16.86 31.10 -40.76
CA VAL A 735 -16.51 31.53 -42.13
C VAL A 735 -17.69 31.41 -43.07
N LEU A 736 -18.01 32.46 -43.78
CA LEU A 736 -18.98 32.52 -44.87
C LEU A 736 -18.26 32.74 -46.19
N SER A 737 -18.18 31.74 -47.05
CA SER A 737 -17.60 31.85 -48.39
C SER A 737 -18.67 32.23 -49.40
N VAL A 738 -18.61 33.43 -49.98
CA VAL A 738 -19.69 33.99 -50.79
C VAL A 738 -19.14 34.82 -51.97
N ARG A 739 -19.77 34.80 -53.11
CA ARG A 739 -19.40 35.70 -54.20
C ARG A 739 -19.62 37.14 -53.75
N MET A 740 -18.65 38.00 -53.97
CA MET A 740 -18.69 39.40 -53.54
C MET A 740 -19.96 40.12 -53.95
N GLN A 741 -20.46 39.86 -55.14
CA GLN A 741 -21.63 40.50 -55.69
C GLN A 741 -22.97 40.09 -54.99
N GLU A 742 -22.98 38.99 -54.33
CA GLU A 742 -24.12 38.50 -53.55
C GLU A 742 -24.21 39.20 -52.19
N MET A 743 -23.12 39.92 -51.77
CA MET A 743 -23.05 40.73 -50.57
C MET A 743 -23.25 42.21 -50.75
N PHE A 744 -23.50 42.69 -52.02
CA PHE A 744 -23.82 44.09 -52.25
C PHE A 744 -25.09 44.49 -51.53
N GLY A 745 -25.16 45.69 -51.01
CA GLY A 745 -26.24 46.17 -50.16
C GLY A 745 -26.09 45.88 -48.69
N GLU A 746 -25.19 44.93 -48.33
CA GLU A 746 -24.92 44.67 -46.94
C GLU A 746 -23.95 45.71 -46.39
N GLN A 747 -24.37 46.45 -45.36
CA GLN A 747 -23.60 47.58 -44.79
C GLN A 747 -22.65 47.17 -43.64
N SER A 748 -22.87 46.02 -43.02
CA SER A 748 -22.06 45.55 -41.89
C SER A 748 -21.75 44.06 -42.03
N SER A 749 -20.72 43.58 -41.32
CA SER A 749 -20.45 42.17 -41.27
C SER A 749 -21.53 41.40 -40.49
N PRO A 750 -22.10 40.34 -41.08
CA PRO A 750 -23.08 39.49 -40.37
C PRO A 750 -22.53 38.91 -39.08
N THR A 751 -23.38 38.69 -38.10
CA THR A 751 -23.03 38.16 -36.79
C THR A 751 -23.82 36.89 -36.45
N VAL A 752 -23.26 36.07 -35.57
CA VAL A 752 -23.90 34.92 -34.95
C VAL A 752 -23.78 34.98 -33.43
N ALA A 753 -24.26 33.98 -32.70
CA ALA A 753 -24.18 33.91 -31.24
C ALA A 753 -24.77 35.19 -30.58
N GLN A 754 -26.00 35.53 -30.96
CA GLN A 754 -26.74 36.71 -30.44
C GLN A 754 -25.97 38.03 -30.67
N GLY A 755 -25.26 38.14 -31.79
CA GLY A 755 -24.50 39.36 -32.14
C GLY A 755 -23.05 39.41 -31.60
N ARG A 756 -22.61 38.41 -30.85
CA ARG A 756 -21.29 38.41 -30.20
C ARG A 756 -20.10 38.14 -31.14
N VAL A 757 -20.34 37.31 -32.17
CA VAL A 757 -19.29 36.87 -33.09
C VAL A 757 -19.56 37.28 -34.52
N LYS A 758 -18.64 38.00 -35.14
CA LYS A 758 -18.67 38.40 -36.54
C LYS A 758 -18.26 37.25 -37.43
N LEU A 759 -18.96 37.06 -38.56
CA LEU A 759 -18.55 36.16 -39.61
C LEU A 759 -17.28 36.67 -40.31
N THR A 760 -16.37 35.77 -40.56
CA THR A 760 -15.27 35.99 -41.48
C THR A 760 -15.81 35.77 -42.91
N LEU A 761 -15.82 36.81 -43.70
CA LEU A 761 -16.33 36.75 -45.10
C LEU A 761 -15.17 36.39 -46.01
N GLU A 762 -15.20 35.23 -46.67
CA GLU A 762 -14.38 34.91 -47.80
C GLU A 762 -15.10 35.41 -49.09
N LEU A 763 -14.77 36.63 -49.53
CA LEU A 763 -15.37 37.22 -50.71
C LEU A 763 -14.73 36.61 -51.95
N LEU A 764 -15.55 35.96 -52.79
CA LEU A 764 -15.12 35.22 -53.94
C LEU A 764 -15.43 35.98 -55.22
N SER A 765 -14.62 35.76 -56.25
CA SER A 765 -14.91 36.19 -57.63
C SER A 765 -16.13 35.47 -58.20
N PRO A 766 -16.69 35.92 -59.33
CA PRO A 766 -17.73 35.21 -60.04
C PRO A 766 -17.39 33.74 -60.39
N ALA A 767 -16.12 33.46 -60.56
CA ALA A 767 -15.60 32.09 -60.76
C ALA A 767 -15.25 31.35 -59.46
N ARG A 768 -15.72 31.85 -58.30
CA ARG A 768 -15.49 31.28 -56.94
C ARG A 768 -14.02 31.18 -56.52
N ARG A 769 -13.15 32.12 -57.00
CA ARG A 769 -11.80 32.24 -56.53
C ARG A 769 -11.74 33.27 -55.41
N PRO A 770 -10.99 33.02 -54.32
CA PRO A 770 -10.84 33.99 -53.24
C PRO A 770 -10.30 35.35 -53.75
N LEU A 771 -10.96 36.45 -53.34
CA LEU A 771 -10.55 37.80 -53.63
C LEU A 771 -10.09 38.52 -52.36
N GLN A 772 -10.88 38.37 -51.30
CA GLN A 772 -10.64 39.03 -50.04
C GLN A 772 -11.18 38.22 -48.87
N VAL A 773 -10.50 38.25 -47.76
CA VAL A 773 -11.01 37.72 -46.49
C VAL A 773 -11.14 38.89 -45.52
N THR A 774 -12.30 39.13 -44.96
CA THR A 774 -12.54 40.26 -44.06
C THR A 774 -13.56 39.94 -42.98
N GLN A 775 -13.42 40.51 -41.81
CA GLN A 775 -14.39 40.57 -40.71
C GLN A 775 -15.03 41.96 -40.60
N ASP A 776 -14.53 42.92 -41.38
CA ASP A 776 -15.06 44.26 -41.45
C ASP A 776 -15.47 44.59 -42.90
N LEU A 777 -16.71 44.25 -43.22
CA LEU A 777 -17.27 44.44 -44.52
C LEU A 777 -17.41 45.94 -44.84
N ALA A 778 -17.82 46.77 -43.87
CA ALA A 778 -17.97 48.23 -44.07
C ALA A 778 -16.61 48.89 -44.38
N GLY A 779 -15.57 48.55 -43.60
CA GLY A 779 -14.21 49.05 -43.87
C GLY A 779 -13.65 48.56 -45.20
N PHE A 780 -13.98 47.34 -45.60
CA PHE A 780 -13.63 46.83 -46.93
C PHE A 780 -14.27 47.61 -48.06
N TRP A 781 -15.61 47.88 -47.97
CA TRP A 781 -16.34 48.66 -48.96
C TRP A 781 -15.79 50.09 -49.07
N ALA A 782 -15.44 50.72 -47.96
CA ALA A 782 -14.92 52.06 -47.92
C ALA A 782 -13.46 52.19 -48.46
N GLY A 783 -12.67 51.13 -48.36
CA GLY A 783 -11.22 51.16 -48.68
C GLY A 783 -10.84 50.20 -49.83
N ALA A 784 -10.43 49.00 -49.47
CA ALA A 784 -9.79 48.01 -50.37
C ALA A 784 -10.65 47.57 -51.56
N TYR A 785 -11.96 47.73 -51.48
CA TYR A 785 -12.87 47.36 -52.56
C TYR A 785 -12.53 48.07 -53.88
N LYS A 786 -12.10 49.35 -53.88
CA LYS A 786 -11.79 50.11 -55.07
C LYS A 786 -10.66 49.49 -55.91
N GLU A 787 -9.67 48.91 -55.27
CA GLU A 787 -8.58 48.19 -55.95
C GLU A 787 -9.10 46.87 -56.55
N VAL A 788 -9.85 46.11 -55.79
CA VAL A 788 -10.46 44.86 -56.23
C VAL A 788 -11.44 45.12 -57.37
N GLN A 789 -12.24 46.19 -57.29
CA GLN A 789 -13.17 46.61 -58.33
C GLN A 789 -12.44 46.86 -59.65
N LYS A 790 -11.33 47.65 -59.63
CA LYS A 790 -10.53 47.96 -60.81
C LYS A 790 -9.98 46.70 -61.46
N GLU A 791 -9.43 45.78 -60.70
CA GLU A 791 -8.95 44.51 -61.22
C GLU A 791 -10.07 43.65 -61.78
N MET A 792 -11.18 43.53 -61.07
CA MET A 792 -12.28 42.66 -61.41
C MET A 792 -13.13 43.20 -62.58
N LYS A 793 -13.24 44.51 -62.75
CA LYS A 793 -13.83 45.12 -63.96
C LYS A 793 -13.09 44.69 -65.22
N GLY A 794 -11.77 44.58 -65.19
CA GLY A 794 -10.97 44.08 -66.31
C GLY A 794 -11.14 42.57 -66.56
N ARG A 795 -11.13 41.75 -65.45
CA ARG A 795 -11.16 40.29 -65.51
C ARG A 795 -12.54 39.68 -65.74
N TYR A 796 -13.60 40.32 -65.19
CA TYR A 796 -14.97 39.88 -65.28
C TYR A 796 -15.92 41.01 -65.76
N PRO A 797 -15.73 41.56 -66.98
CA PRO A 797 -16.46 42.74 -67.49
C PRO A 797 -17.98 42.54 -67.68
N LYS A 798 -18.41 41.26 -67.80
CA LYS A 798 -19.79 40.91 -67.93
C LYS A 798 -20.57 40.94 -66.57
N HIS A 799 -19.89 41.14 -65.44
CA HIS A 799 -20.50 41.21 -64.12
C HIS A 799 -20.60 42.65 -63.64
N VAL A 800 -21.45 42.85 -62.60
CA VAL A 800 -21.65 44.17 -62.00
C VAL A 800 -20.56 44.50 -61.02
N TRP A 801 -19.97 45.65 -61.05
CA TRP A 801 -18.95 46.19 -60.15
C TRP A 801 -19.27 47.65 -59.85
N PRO A 802 -20.21 47.94 -58.90
CA PRO A 802 -20.67 49.28 -58.60
C PRO A 802 -19.59 50.14 -57.95
N ASP A 803 -19.70 51.44 -58.00
CA ASP A 803 -18.79 52.36 -57.35
C ASP A 803 -19.11 52.50 -55.86
N ASP A 804 -20.36 52.28 -55.49
CA ASP A 804 -20.83 52.11 -54.09
C ASP A 804 -21.45 50.74 -53.88
N PRO A 805 -20.71 49.74 -53.39
CA PRO A 805 -21.22 48.40 -53.17
C PRO A 805 -22.16 48.31 -51.95
N ALA A 806 -22.03 49.23 -50.97
CA ALA A 806 -22.82 49.20 -49.76
C ALA A 806 -24.32 49.48 -49.96
N THR A 807 -24.62 50.23 -50.99
CA THR A 807 -26.05 50.59 -51.33
C THR A 807 -26.58 49.89 -52.58
N HIS A 808 -25.71 49.24 -53.33
CA HIS A 808 -26.07 48.55 -54.55
C HIS A 808 -26.86 47.25 -54.29
N GLN A 809 -27.88 46.97 -55.14
CA GLN A 809 -28.63 45.72 -55.01
C GLN A 809 -27.74 44.50 -55.28
N ALA A 810 -27.82 43.49 -54.37
CA ALA A 810 -27.10 42.22 -54.52
C ALA A 810 -27.57 41.46 -55.78
N THR A 811 -26.61 40.80 -56.42
CA THR A 811 -26.93 40.01 -57.63
C THR A 811 -26.00 38.82 -57.83
N ASN A 812 -26.57 37.73 -58.35
CA ASN A 812 -25.79 36.56 -58.81
C ASN A 812 -25.82 36.48 -60.37
N LYS A 813 -26.37 37.49 -61.04
CA LYS A 813 -26.60 37.61 -62.53
C LYS A 813 -25.53 38.45 -63.18
N THR A 814 -25.32 38.19 -64.51
CA THR A 814 -24.50 39.09 -65.37
C THR A 814 -25.28 40.32 -65.76
N LYS A 815 -24.62 41.38 -66.23
CA LYS A 815 -25.28 42.63 -66.75
C LYS A 815 -26.33 42.33 -67.74
N ARG A 816 -26.09 41.41 -68.68
CA ARG A 816 -27.09 41.00 -69.73
C ARG A 816 -28.35 40.39 -69.13
N GLN A 817 -28.23 39.57 -68.09
CA GLN A 817 -29.36 38.91 -67.41
C GLN A 817 -30.15 39.85 -66.49
N LEU A 818 -29.61 40.99 -66.12
CA LEU A 818 -30.31 42.03 -65.36
C LEU A 818 -31.16 42.98 -66.21
N HIS A 819 -30.83 43.03 -67.50
CA HIS A 819 -31.55 43.91 -68.53
C HIS A 819 -32.49 43.05 -69.39
N SER A 820 -32.53 41.75 -69.26
CA SER A 820 -33.49 40.87 -69.87
C SER A 820 -34.61 40.52 -68.88
#